data_ba0a8121e1dba61e3050d5806f381e47
#
_entry.id   ba0a8121e1dba61e3050d5806f381e47
#
_cell.length_a   1.000
_cell.length_b   1.000
_cell.length_c   1.000
_cell.angle_alpha   90.00
_cell.angle_beta   90.00
_cell.angle_gamma   90.00
#
_symmetry.space_group_name_H-M   'P 1'
#
loop_
_entity.id
_entity.type
_entity.pdbx_description
1 polymer ?
#
loop_
_entity_poly.entity_id
_entity_poly.type
_entity_poly.pdbx_seq_one_letter_code
_entity_poly.pdbx_strand_id
1 'polypeptide(L)'
;MRRRVTFSRNLTLSLSRTCQCYCKYCAFATHRAHLYAPEEVIAILDGAAKRQVKELLVLTGERPEVNPEVAARLVGYGHEDFTAYVVWACERALERGLLPHTNLGVLSREDLARLREVTASQGLMLESISERLMQTVHAGSPTKHPARRLETIRAAGELRIPFTSGILVGIGETEDERVQSLEAIAAAHAEHGHIQEVILQNFVPHQRYYGQEPAEIADAAARAYWRAGVAGEGREGGEGAGEGEGAGRDPSVAFERPSLPLPEWACPVAIEDMKRLIAESRRLMPGVGIQIPPNLADWWGELVAAGATDLGGLSANGDHISPEHPFPSPHQVRKELQADGYALTERLCVYPQYIAPDWVAHGVLDTIKARYWSFIPRRGSGRTDPTASGAPPIRPDLVAGAVERARDGLELSPDELTAMFAETRPEAIEAMREAADELRGELAGETVTFVVNRNINVSNVCIVGCAFCGFGQGKRSPEAYEHDREEFARRVHEALDYGASELCIQSGIHPDWSLEDYLGWLALAKATAREAGTDIHLHAYSPMEIAHMCDISYLPPSEVFARLRDAGLGSTPGTAAEVLHDGVRERISPNKLPVARWVEIVEASHRAGLRSTATVMFGHIEEPWELAEHMRVVRELQERTGGITEFVPLSFIPFQTLLGRTHGVEEISRAENLKHTAVFRLALGRTIASLQASWVKMGLDAATESLRWGVNDLGGTLMEESISRLAGSYHGTRLDPDELIAAAHRAGRGAAERTTLYEIVRRHELPVAVAAS
;
A
#
# COMPACT_ATOMS: atom_id res chain seq x y z
N MET A 1 -15.91 -5.89 -1.85
CA MET A 1 -14.87 -5.33 -0.96
C MET A 1 -13.67 -6.25 -0.96
N ARG A 2 -12.48 -5.75 -1.25
CA ARG A 2 -11.25 -6.55 -1.12
C ARG A 2 -10.71 -6.40 0.29
N ARG A 3 -10.57 -7.51 1.00
CA ARG A 3 -9.92 -7.55 2.30
C ARG A 3 -8.41 -7.38 2.12
N ARG A 4 -7.77 -6.70 3.07
CA ARG A 4 -6.34 -6.43 3.03
C ARG A 4 -5.56 -7.52 3.74
N VAL A 5 -4.41 -7.92 3.14
CA VAL A 5 -3.38 -8.75 3.75
C VAL A 5 -2.07 -7.99 3.69
N THR A 6 -1.32 -7.96 4.79
CA THR A 6 -0.06 -7.22 4.87
C THR A 6 1.16 -8.13 4.76
N PHE A 7 2.30 -7.54 4.38
CA PHE A 7 3.63 -8.17 4.39
C PHE A 7 4.69 -7.11 4.61
N SER A 8 5.88 -7.50 5.04
CA SER A 8 7.05 -6.63 5.02
C SER A 8 8.07 -7.10 3.99
N ARG A 9 8.81 -6.15 3.39
CA ARG A 9 9.94 -6.47 2.52
C ARG A 9 11.19 -6.49 3.38
N ASN A 10 11.65 -7.67 3.72
CA ASN A 10 12.76 -7.84 4.62
C ASN A 10 13.99 -8.49 3.97
N LEU A 11 15.10 -8.40 4.69
CA LEU A 11 16.29 -9.21 4.51
C LEU A 11 16.66 -9.79 5.87
N THR A 12 16.93 -11.09 5.93
CA THR A 12 17.36 -11.76 7.15
C THR A 12 18.88 -11.68 7.31
N LEU A 13 19.32 -11.17 8.45
CA LEU A 13 20.71 -11.13 8.86
C LEU A 13 20.92 -12.11 10.03
N SER A 14 21.58 -13.22 9.76
CA SER A 14 21.89 -14.25 10.74
C SER A 14 23.30 -14.06 11.31
N LEU A 15 23.50 -13.03 12.15
CA LEU A 15 24.82 -12.68 12.72
C LEU A 15 25.57 -13.87 13.30
N SER A 16 24.84 -14.77 13.98
CA SER A 16 25.38 -16.02 14.44
C SER A 16 24.35 -17.15 14.38
N ARG A 17 24.78 -18.33 13.94
CA ARG A 17 23.99 -19.58 14.00
C ARG A 17 24.34 -20.42 15.22
N THR A 18 25.43 -20.08 15.94
CA THR A 18 25.80 -20.75 17.19
C THR A 18 24.72 -20.48 18.24
N CYS A 19 24.22 -21.55 18.90
CA CYS A 19 23.08 -21.45 19.80
C CYS A 19 23.29 -22.30 21.04
N GLN A 20 22.89 -21.83 22.22
CA GLN A 20 22.93 -22.60 23.47
C GLN A 20 21.80 -23.63 23.59
N CYS A 21 20.75 -23.54 22.77
CA CYS A 21 19.59 -24.43 22.82
C CYS A 21 19.71 -25.60 21.86
N TYR A 22 19.11 -26.74 22.21
CA TYR A 22 19.11 -28.01 21.47
C TYR A 22 17.69 -28.38 21.01
N CYS A 23 16.98 -27.46 20.40
CA CYS A 23 15.59 -27.69 19.93
C CYS A 23 15.60 -28.71 18.79
N LYS A 24 14.91 -29.86 18.96
CA LYS A 24 14.91 -30.95 17.97
C LYS A 24 14.32 -30.59 16.62
N TYR A 25 13.49 -29.57 16.54
CA TYR A 25 12.88 -29.07 15.30
C TYR A 25 13.77 -28.07 14.56
N CYS A 26 14.85 -27.57 15.16
CA CYS A 26 15.63 -26.48 14.61
C CYS A 26 16.62 -26.94 13.53
N ALA A 27 16.47 -26.51 12.30
CA ALA A 27 17.44 -26.73 11.21
C ALA A 27 18.47 -25.59 11.09
N PHE A 28 18.24 -24.47 11.77
CA PHE A 28 19.05 -23.25 11.69
C PHE A 28 20.35 -23.32 12.51
N ALA A 29 20.27 -23.80 13.76
CA ALA A 29 21.38 -23.73 14.70
C ALA A 29 22.57 -24.65 14.33
N THR A 30 23.75 -24.31 14.83
CA THR A 30 24.99 -25.13 14.72
C THR A 30 25.74 -25.21 16.04
N HIS A 31 26.50 -26.29 16.25
CA HIS A 31 27.43 -26.42 17.36
C HIS A 31 28.78 -25.74 17.12
N ARG A 32 29.12 -25.47 15.84
CA ARG A 32 30.39 -24.83 15.50
C ARG A 32 30.29 -23.33 15.75
N ALA A 33 31.44 -22.72 16.07
CA ALA A 33 31.51 -21.27 16.17
C ALA A 33 31.20 -20.61 14.83
N HIS A 34 30.14 -19.84 14.80
CA HIS A 34 29.72 -19.03 13.64
C HIS A 34 29.43 -17.61 14.12
N LEU A 35 30.09 -16.64 13.53
CA LEU A 35 29.87 -15.22 13.76
C LEU A 35 30.35 -14.48 12.51
N TYR A 36 29.48 -13.71 11.87
CA TYR A 36 29.88 -12.84 10.76
C TYR A 36 30.90 -11.81 11.25
N ALA A 37 31.89 -11.50 10.41
CA ALA A 37 32.80 -10.39 10.65
C ALA A 37 32.13 -9.04 10.35
N PRO A 38 32.59 -7.93 10.95
CA PRO A 38 32.00 -6.61 10.72
C PRO A 38 31.92 -6.21 9.23
N GLU A 39 32.94 -6.58 8.44
CA GLU A 39 33.01 -6.27 7.00
C GLU A 39 31.92 -7.05 6.21
N GLU A 40 31.67 -8.30 6.58
CA GLU A 40 30.60 -9.12 5.99
C GLU A 40 29.23 -8.51 6.30
N VAL A 41 29.00 -8.07 7.53
CA VAL A 41 27.76 -7.40 7.95
C VAL A 41 27.54 -6.14 7.13
N ILE A 42 28.56 -5.29 6.98
CA ILE A 42 28.47 -4.07 6.19
C ILE A 42 28.13 -4.37 4.73
N ALA A 43 28.78 -5.37 4.12
CA ALA A 43 28.51 -5.76 2.73
C ALA A 43 27.05 -6.24 2.55
N ILE A 44 26.51 -7.02 3.49
CA ILE A 44 25.12 -7.49 3.48
C ILE A 44 24.15 -6.29 3.59
N LEU A 45 24.41 -5.33 4.50
CA LEU A 45 23.58 -4.15 4.70
C LEU A 45 23.57 -3.23 3.46
N ASP A 46 24.73 -3.05 2.81
CA ASP A 46 24.84 -2.28 1.57
C ASP A 46 24.06 -2.95 0.42
N GLY A 47 24.10 -4.27 0.34
CA GLY A 47 23.30 -5.06 -0.60
C GLY A 47 21.79 -4.92 -0.35
N ALA A 48 21.35 -4.93 0.91
CA ALA A 48 19.95 -4.75 1.30
C ALA A 48 19.43 -3.36 0.92
N ALA A 49 20.22 -2.32 1.21
CA ALA A 49 19.86 -0.94 0.87
C ALA A 49 19.68 -0.74 -0.65
N LYS A 50 20.55 -1.33 -1.47
CA LYS A 50 20.42 -1.29 -2.95
C LYS A 50 19.15 -2.00 -3.46
N ARG A 51 18.66 -3.02 -2.78
CA ARG A 51 17.45 -3.77 -3.13
C ARG A 51 16.16 -3.14 -2.58
N GLN A 52 16.23 -1.94 -2.01
CA GLN A 52 15.08 -1.24 -1.41
C GLN A 52 14.36 -2.05 -0.32
N VAL A 53 15.10 -2.87 0.41
CA VAL A 53 14.60 -3.57 1.59
C VAL A 53 14.30 -2.54 2.68
N LYS A 54 13.20 -2.71 3.40
CA LYS A 54 12.77 -1.79 4.48
C LYS A 54 13.07 -2.35 5.86
N GLU A 55 12.99 -3.65 6.02
CA GLU A 55 13.18 -4.35 7.29
C GLU A 55 14.48 -5.17 7.27
N LEU A 56 15.32 -4.99 8.29
CA LEU A 56 16.38 -5.89 8.61
C LEU A 56 15.92 -6.84 9.73
N LEU A 57 15.60 -8.10 9.39
CA LEU A 57 15.33 -9.13 10.39
C LEU A 57 16.65 -9.69 10.93
N VAL A 58 17.03 -9.31 12.14
CA VAL A 58 18.18 -9.90 12.84
C VAL A 58 17.72 -11.15 13.58
N LEU A 59 17.97 -12.30 12.99
CA LEU A 59 17.62 -13.61 13.53
C LEU A 59 18.88 -14.38 13.84
N THR A 60 19.07 -14.84 15.08
CA THR A 60 20.33 -15.47 15.51
C THR A 60 20.09 -16.71 16.37
N GLY A 61 21.15 -17.52 16.54
CA GLY A 61 21.22 -18.46 17.65
C GLY A 61 21.19 -17.70 18.98
N GLU A 62 20.64 -18.32 20.00
CA GLU A 62 20.50 -17.73 21.33
C GLU A 62 21.80 -17.84 22.10
N ARG A 63 22.29 -16.71 22.64
CA ARG A 63 23.51 -16.62 23.47
C ARG A 63 24.74 -17.29 22.82
N PRO A 64 25.11 -16.92 21.59
CA PRO A 64 26.21 -17.57 20.87
C PRO A 64 27.57 -17.44 21.59
N GLU A 65 27.74 -16.42 22.44
CA GLU A 65 28.94 -16.17 23.26
C GLU A 65 29.21 -17.23 24.34
N VAL A 66 28.27 -18.15 24.61
CA VAL A 66 28.57 -19.32 25.45
C VAL A 66 29.59 -20.23 24.78
N ASN A 67 29.78 -20.14 23.47
CA ASN A 67 30.87 -20.75 22.75
C ASN A 67 32.13 -19.87 22.90
N PRO A 68 33.26 -20.41 23.49
CA PRO A 68 34.46 -19.62 23.77
C PRO A 68 35.10 -18.99 22.52
N GLU A 69 34.99 -19.63 21.36
CA GLU A 69 35.52 -19.07 20.10
C GLU A 69 34.71 -17.89 19.63
N VAL A 70 33.37 -17.93 19.75
CA VAL A 70 32.51 -16.80 19.44
C VAL A 70 32.80 -15.63 20.41
N ALA A 71 32.91 -15.91 21.70
CA ALA A 71 33.27 -14.89 22.69
C ALA A 71 34.63 -14.23 22.38
N ALA A 72 35.64 -15.02 21.98
CA ALA A 72 36.96 -14.49 21.60
C ALA A 72 36.87 -13.62 20.34
N ARG A 73 36.03 -13.98 19.34
CA ARG A 73 35.83 -13.16 18.14
C ARG A 73 35.12 -11.84 18.47
N LEU A 74 34.10 -11.83 19.34
CA LEU A 74 33.41 -10.63 19.81
C LEU A 74 34.40 -9.63 20.43
N VAL A 75 35.27 -10.10 21.34
CA VAL A 75 36.33 -9.27 21.93
C VAL A 75 37.29 -8.75 20.85
N GLY A 76 37.65 -9.60 19.88
CA GLY A 76 38.52 -9.22 18.77
C GLY A 76 37.89 -8.15 17.86
N TYR A 77 36.57 -8.11 17.77
CA TYR A 77 35.81 -7.08 17.05
C TYR A 77 35.52 -5.82 17.90
N GLY A 78 35.91 -5.79 19.15
CA GLY A 78 35.75 -4.66 20.06
C GLY A 78 34.41 -4.60 20.80
N HIS A 79 33.69 -5.73 20.90
CA HIS A 79 32.42 -5.82 21.59
C HIS A 79 32.52 -6.62 22.90
N GLU A 80 31.87 -6.11 23.94
CA GLU A 80 31.87 -6.75 25.27
C GLU A 80 31.03 -8.03 25.36
N ASP A 81 29.91 -8.05 24.61
CA ASP A 81 28.96 -9.15 24.54
C ASP A 81 28.26 -9.21 23.14
N PHE A 82 27.47 -10.23 22.94
CA PHE A 82 26.75 -10.40 21.67
C PHE A 82 25.66 -9.33 21.46
N THR A 83 24.99 -8.87 22.52
CA THR A 83 24.00 -7.81 22.44
C THR A 83 24.65 -6.51 21.96
N ALA A 84 25.86 -6.16 22.41
CA ALA A 84 26.63 -5.01 21.92
C ALA A 84 26.90 -5.10 20.41
N TYR A 85 27.25 -6.30 19.92
CA TYR A 85 27.46 -6.53 18.49
C TYR A 85 26.18 -6.39 17.67
N VAL A 86 25.04 -6.87 18.18
CA VAL A 86 23.73 -6.68 17.55
C VAL A 86 23.34 -5.20 17.52
N VAL A 87 23.53 -4.47 18.62
CA VAL A 87 23.30 -3.02 18.69
C VAL A 87 24.10 -2.29 17.60
N TRP A 88 25.41 -2.59 17.51
CA TRP A 88 26.26 -2.05 16.46
C TRP A 88 25.73 -2.34 15.04
N ALA A 89 25.33 -3.58 14.77
CA ALA A 89 24.78 -3.95 13.46
C ALA A 89 23.46 -3.19 13.15
N CYS A 90 22.59 -3.02 14.16
CA CYS A 90 21.35 -2.25 14.03
C CYS A 90 21.62 -0.76 13.76
N GLU A 91 22.61 -0.15 14.41
CA GLU A 91 23.05 1.23 14.11
C GLU A 91 23.50 1.37 12.67
N ARG A 92 24.33 0.45 12.17
CA ARG A 92 24.79 0.45 10.76
C ARG A 92 23.63 0.26 9.77
N ALA A 93 22.59 -0.49 10.17
CA ALA A 93 21.38 -0.65 9.40
C ALA A 93 20.57 0.67 9.33
N LEU A 94 20.37 1.35 10.46
CA LEU A 94 19.65 2.62 10.53
C LEU A 94 20.33 3.71 9.68
N GLU A 95 21.67 3.76 9.67
CA GLU A 95 22.43 4.69 8.81
C GLU A 95 22.10 4.48 7.31
N ARG A 96 21.79 3.27 6.92
CA ARG A 96 21.39 2.88 5.55
C ARG A 96 19.91 3.00 5.30
N GLY A 97 19.13 3.36 6.32
CA GLY A 97 17.68 3.49 6.28
C GLY A 97 16.93 2.17 6.38
N LEU A 98 17.58 1.09 6.80
CA LEU A 98 16.92 -0.17 7.13
C LEU A 98 16.38 -0.10 8.56
N LEU A 99 15.20 -0.65 8.79
CA LEU A 99 14.55 -0.70 10.11
C LEU A 99 14.81 -2.07 10.76
N PRO A 100 15.57 -2.14 11.85
CA PRO A 100 15.85 -3.42 12.50
C PRO A 100 14.63 -3.96 13.25
N HIS A 101 14.39 -5.27 13.04
CA HIS A 101 13.55 -6.13 13.87
C HIS A 101 14.45 -7.25 14.41
N THR A 102 14.50 -7.46 15.72
CA THR A 102 15.41 -8.44 16.33
C THR A 102 14.66 -9.60 16.96
N ASN A 103 15.17 -10.83 16.73
CA ASN A 103 14.70 -12.07 17.37
C ASN A 103 15.93 -12.89 17.83
N LEU A 104 16.34 -12.68 19.09
CA LEU A 104 17.61 -13.19 19.64
C LEU A 104 17.42 -14.27 20.71
N GLY A 105 16.19 -14.73 20.93
CA GLY A 105 15.86 -15.63 22.02
C GLY A 105 15.51 -14.90 23.33
N VAL A 106 15.67 -15.57 24.46
CA VAL A 106 15.40 -15.00 25.80
C VAL A 106 16.46 -13.95 26.13
N LEU A 107 15.99 -12.75 26.48
CA LEU A 107 16.82 -11.60 26.82
C LEU A 107 16.50 -11.08 28.22
N SER A 108 17.51 -10.49 28.86
CA SER A 108 17.33 -9.72 30.09
C SER A 108 16.59 -8.43 29.80
N ARG A 109 15.98 -7.82 30.83
CA ARG A 109 15.36 -6.49 30.72
C ARG A 109 16.35 -5.41 30.26
N GLU A 110 17.62 -5.55 30.67
CA GLU A 110 18.71 -4.64 30.27
C GLU A 110 19.04 -4.78 28.79
N ASP A 111 19.18 -6.01 28.27
CA ASP A 111 19.42 -6.26 26.85
C ASP A 111 18.27 -5.78 25.97
N LEU A 112 17.01 -6.02 26.39
CA LEU A 112 15.82 -5.49 25.71
C LEU A 112 15.86 -3.95 25.64
N ALA A 113 16.25 -3.29 26.72
CA ALA A 113 16.35 -1.83 26.77
C ALA A 113 17.47 -1.30 25.85
N ARG A 114 18.65 -1.94 25.80
CA ARG A 114 19.74 -1.59 24.88
C ARG A 114 19.29 -1.71 23.43
N LEU A 115 18.62 -2.78 23.07
CA LEU A 115 18.11 -3.02 21.73
C LEU A 115 16.98 -2.06 21.36
N ARG A 116 16.13 -1.65 22.31
CA ARG A 116 15.05 -0.69 22.08
C ARG A 116 15.56 0.61 21.45
N GLU A 117 16.74 1.06 21.80
CA GLU A 117 17.31 2.32 21.29
C GLU A 117 17.61 2.27 19.80
N VAL A 118 17.78 1.07 19.20
CA VAL A 118 18.20 0.89 17.81
C VAL A 118 17.26 0.01 16.98
N THR A 119 16.14 -0.44 17.54
CA THR A 119 15.18 -1.33 16.85
C THR A 119 13.81 -0.67 16.68
N ALA A 120 13.13 -0.96 15.57
CA ALA A 120 11.77 -0.55 15.36
C ALA A 120 10.76 -1.49 16.02
N SER A 121 11.13 -2.76 16.18
CA SER A 121 10.37 -3.80 16.89
C SER A 121 11.30 -4.94 17.31
N GLN A 122 10.83 -5.77 18.22
CA GLN A 122 11.54 -6.98 18.65
C GLN A 122 10.57 -8.16 18.68
N GLY A 123 11.09 -9.38 18.77
CA GLY A 123 10.24 -10.56 18.77
C GLY A 123 10.85 -11.73 19.55
N LEU A 124 9.97 -12.59 20.05
CA LEU A 124 10.29 -13.88 20.65
C LEU A 124 9.09 -14.81 20.53
N MET A 125 9.25 -15.92 19.82
CA MET A 125 8.22 -16.97 19.77
C MET A 125 8.04 -17.60 21.14
N LEU A 126 6.81 -17.68 21.67
CA LEU A 126 6.52 -18.48 22.86
C LEU A 126 6.74 -19.97 22.58
N GLU A 127 6.53 -20.39 21.36
CA GLU A 127 6.48 -21.76 20.85
C GLU A 127 5.29 -22.54 21.40
N SER A 128 5.29 -22.83 22.70
CA SER A 128 4.21 -23.51 23.41
C SER A 128 4.27 -23.21 24.91
N ILE A 129 3.13 -23.24 25.58
CA ILE A 129 3.00 -23.16 27.04
C ILE A 129 3.32 -24.49 27.73
N SER A 130 3.49 -25.57 26.96
CA SER A 130 3.66 -26.94 27.49
C SER A 130 5.02 -27.18 28.12
N GLU A 131 5.08 -27.28 29.42
CA GLU A 131 6.32 -27.68 30.15
C GLU A 131 6.73 -29.13 29.84
N ARG A 132 5.79 -29.99 29.41
CA ARG A 132 6.04 -31.37 29.00
C ARG A 132 7.03 -31.44 27.83
N LEU A 133 7.03 -30.45 26.95
CA LEU A 133 7.96 -30.38 25.81
C LEU A 133 9.41 -30.18 26.23
N MET A 134 9.66 -29.71 27.46
CA MET A 134 11.01 -29.59 28.01
C MET A 134 11.71 -30.95 28.19
N GLN A 135 10.95 -32.05 28.26
CA GLN A 135 11.49 -33.41 28.37
C GLN A 135 11.60 -34.11 27.00
N THR A 136 11.08 -33.53 25.96
CA THR A 136 11.01 -34.08 24.58
C THR A 136 11.74 -33.22 23.57
N VAL A 137 11.01 -32.36 22.88
CA VAL A 137 11.52 -31.54 21.76
C VAL A 137 12.43 -30.40 22.22
N HIS A 138 12.26 -29.91 23.44
CA HIS A 138 13.08 -28.87 24.07
C HIS A 138 14.11 -29.41 25.07
N ALA A 139 14.34 -30.71 25.12
CA ALA A 139 15.35 -31.29 26.01
C ALA A 139 16.72 -30.67 25.74
N GLY A 140 17.39 -30.18 26.79
CA GLY A 140 18.66 -29.45 26.67
C GLY A 140 18.53 -27.97 26.28
N SER A 141 17.31 -27.42 26.24
CA SER A 141 17.03 -26.02 25.85
C SER A 141 16.38 -25.26 27.02
N PRO A 142 17.09 -24.87 28.08
CA PRO A 142 16.49 -24.36 29.32
C PRO A 142 15.72 -23.04 29.13
N THR A 143 16.06 -22.23 28.13
CA THR A 143 15.42 -20.98 27.81
C THR A 143 14.16 -21.17 26.94
N LYS A 144 13.86 -22.39 26.49
CA LYS A 144 12.58 -22.76 25.91
C LYS A 144 11.49 -22.99 26.96
N HIS A 145 11.82 -22.94 28.24
CA HIS A 145 10.82 -23.03 29.29
C HIS A 145 9.81 -21.87 29.18
N PRO A 146 8.49 -22.15 29.12
CA PRO A 146 7.46 -21.15 28.85
C PRO A 146 7.52 -19.94 29.79
N ALA A 147 7.75 -20.15 31.08
CA ALA A 147 7.84 -19.08 32.07
C ALA A 147 8.94 -18.05 31.73
N ARG A 148 10.13 -18.53 31.28
CA ARG A 148 11.22 -17.61 30.88
C ARG A 148 10.90 -16.81 29.64
N ARG A 149 10.21 -17.41 28.67
CA ARG A 149 9.82 -16.74 27.45
C ARG A 149 8.73 -15.70 27.73
N LEU A 150 7.76 -16.05 28.58
CA LEU A 150 6.73 -15.10 29.03
C LEU A 150 7.30 -13.96 29.86
N GLU A 151 8.35 -14.19 30.66
CA GLU A 151 9.07 -13.14 31.38
C GLU A 151 9.68 -12.12 30.41
N THR A 152 10.38 -12.58 29.35
CA THR A 152 10.92 -11.71 28.31
C THR A 152 9.81 -10.95 27.55
N ILE A 153 8.71 -11.62 27.21
CA ILE A 153 7.56 -11.00 26.52
C ILE A 153 6.96 -9.88 27.40
N ARG A 154 6.76 -10.11 28.70
CA ARG A 154 6.23 -9.08 29.62
C ARG A 154 7.23 -7.94 29.82
N ALA A 155 8.53 -8.24 29.99
CA ALA A 155 9.56 -7.21 30.10
C ALA A 155 9.63 -6.29 28.87
N ALA A 156 9.40 -6.83 27.66
CA ALA A 156 9.26 -6.02 26.45
C ALA A 156 8.04 -5.09 26.53
N GLY A 157 6.92 -5.56 27.09
CA GLY A 157 5.72 -4.76 27.32
C GLY A 157 5.95 -3.61 28.31
N GLU A 158 6.60 -3.88 29.47
CA GLU A 158 6.99 -2.86 30.45
C GLU A 158 7.89 -1.77 29.82
N LEU A 159 8.75 -2.15 28.91
CA LEU A 159 9.64 -1.23 28.17
C LEU A 159 8.96 -0.56 26.98
N ARG A 160 7.68 -0.85 26.70
CA ARG A 160 6.93 -0.34 25.56
C ARG A 160 7.65 -0.61 24.23
N ILE A 161 8.07 -1.85 24.01
CA ILE A 161 8.67 -2.31 22.77
C ILE A 161 7.57 -2.92 21.89
N PRO A 162 7.35 -2.46 20.63
CA PRO A 162 6.47 -3.17 19.70
C PRO A 162 6.97 -4.59 19.49
N PHE A 163 6.16 -5.59 19.84
CA PHE A 163 6.66 -6.94 19.98
C PHE A 163 5.88 -7.95 19.12
N THR A 164 6.60 -8.89 18.53
CA THR A 164 6.04 -10.04 17.81
C THR A 164 6.24 -11.31 18.61
N SER A 165 5.20 -12.10 18.80
CA SER A 165 5.28 -13.43 19.43
C SER A 165 4.52 -14.44 18.59
N GLY A 166 4.43 -15.69 19.05
CA GLY A 166 3.69 -16.71 18.33
C GLY A 166 3.90 -18.12 18.89
N ILE A 167 3.26 -19.07 18.23
CA ILE A 167 3.31 -20.48 18.57
C ILE A 167 3.80 -21.32 17.39
N LEU A 168 4.49 -22.43 17.70
CA LEU A 168 4.87 -23.43 16.73
C LEU A 168 3.96 -24.66 16.90
N VAL A 169 3.18 -24.94 15.88
CA VAL A 169 2.12 -25.97 15.86
C VAL A 169 2.66 -27.26 15.26
N GLY A 170 2.49 -28.38 15.95
CA GLY A 170 2.88 -29.71 15.46
C GLY A 170 4.17 -30.27 16.07
N ILE A 171 4.67 -29.67 17.16
CA ILE A 171 5.90 -30.12 17.85
C ILE A 171 5.65 -31.06 19.03
N GLY A 172 4.44 -31.64 19.13
CA GLY A 172 4.05 -32.61 20.17
C GLY A 172 3.18 -32.03 21.29
N GLU A 173 2.74 -30.78 21.15
CA GLU A 173 1.74 -30.13 22.01
C GLU A 173 0.33 -30.67 21.74
N THR A 174 -0.56 -30.51 22.71
CA THR A 174 -1.99 -30.79 22.56
C THR A 174 -2.76 -29.59 22.02
N GLU A 175 -3.99 -29.81 21.59
CA GLU A 175 -4.88 -28.73 21.13
C GLU A 175 -5.15 -27.71 22.26
N ASP A 176 -5.41 -28.16 23.46
CA ASP A 176 -5.59 -27.29 24.64
C ASP A 176 -4.33 -26.47 24.94
N GLU A 177 -3.15 -27.06 24.83
CA GLU A 177 -1.86 -26.35 25.03
C GLU A 177 -1.63 -25.27 23.96
N ARG A 178 -2.13 -25.46 22.71
CA ARG A 178 -2.09 -24.42 21.67
C ARG A 178 -2.95 -23.22 22.06
N VAL A 179 -4.19 -23.46 22.50
CA VAL A 179 -5.12 -22.40 22.93
C VAL A 179 -4.57 -21.70 24.17
N GLN A 180 -4.11 -22.43 25.18
CA GLN A 180 -3.48 -21.85 26.38
C GLN A 180 -2.23 -21.01 26.07
N SER A 181 -1.49 -21.37 25.03
CA SER A 181 -0.35 -20.57 24.56
C SER A 181 -0.80 -19.21 24.03
N LEU A 182 -1.89 -19.17 23.25
CA LEU A 182 -2.49 -17.93 22.74
C LEU A 182 -3.09 -17.09 23.88
N GLU A 183 -3.73 -17.73 24.86
CA GLU A 183 -4.25 -17.05 26.06
C GLU A 183 -3.13 -16.40 26.87
N ALA A 184 -1.97 -17.06 27.03
CA ALA A 184 -0.81 -16.52 27.72
C ALA A 184 -0.23 -15.29 27.01
N ILE A 185 -0.14 -15.30 25.67
CA ILE A 185 0.27 -14.14 24.86
C ILE A 185 -0.77 -13.02 24.98
N ALA A 186 -2.06 -13.34 24.91
CA ALA A 186 -3.14 -12.38 25.04
C ALA A 186 -3.15 -11.72 26.43
N ALA A 187 -2.88 -12.46 27.50
CA ALA A 187 -2.77 -11.92 28.84
C ALA A 187 -1.63 -10.88 28.95
N ALA A 188 -0.45 -11.17 28.39
CA ALA A 188 0.66 -10.23 28.34
C ALA A 188 0.33 -8.98 27.51
N HIS A 189 -0.40 -9.16 26.40
CA HIS A 189 -0.90 -8.04 25.58
C HIS A 189 -1.90 -7.18 26.34
N ALA A 190 -2.83 -7.78 27.07
CA ALA A 190 -3.85 -7.07 27.85
C ALA A 190 -3.23 -6.17 28.95
N GLU A 191 -2.08 -6.56 29.51
CA GLU A 191 -1.34 -5.78 30.50
C GLU A 191 -0.69 -4.52 29.90
N HIS A 192 -0.08 -4.63 28.71
CA HIS A 192 0.83 -3.61 28.19
C HIS A 192 0.47 -3.08 26.79
N GLY A 193 -0.39 -3.76 26.04
CA GLY A 193 -0.80 -3.36 24.69
C GLY A 193 0.32 -3.45 23.64
N HIS A 194 1.38 -4.21 23.86
CA HIS A 194 2.63 -4.16 23.11
C HIS A 194 2.75 -5.22 22.00
N ILE A 195 1.93 -6.28 22.02
CA ILE A 195 1.96 -7.29 20.96
C ILE A 195 1.32 -6.70 19.70
N GLN A 196 2.13 -6.52 18.66
CA GLN A 196 1.66 -6.03 17.38
C GLN A 196 1.20 -7.16 16.46
N GLU A 197 1.75 -8.38 16.66
CA GLU A 197 1.57 -9.49 15.75
C GLU A 197 1.75 -10.83 16.47
N VAL A 198 0.90 -11.80 16.11
CA VAL A 198 1.00 -13.20 16.56
C VAL A 198 1.22 -14.09 15.34
N ILE A 199 2.32 -14.86 15.37
CA ILE A 199 2.70 -15.81 14.33
C ILE A 199 2.10 -17.17 14.66
N LEU A 200 1.33 -17.73 13.75
CA LEU A 200 0.87 -19.11 13.78
C LEU A 200 1.71 -19.90 12.77
N GLN A 201 2.73 -20.57 13.24
CA GLN A 201 3.67 -21.31 12.39
C GLN A 201 3.40 -22.80 12.49
N ASN A 202 3.13 -23.47 11.36
CA ASN A 202 3.05 -24.92 11.31
C ASN A 202 4.47 -25.52 11.21
N PHE A 203 4.71 -26.59 11.96
CA PHE A 203 5.94 -27.37 11.85
C PHE A 203 5.98 -28.11 10.50
N VAL A 204 7.13 -28.03 9.84
CA VAL A 204 7.45 -28.78 8.62
C VAL A 204 8.73 -29.56 8.86
N PRO A 205 8.79 -30.87 8.58
CA PRO A 205 10.01 -31.67 8.75
C PRO A 205 11.14 -31.15 7.85
N HIS A 206 12.34 -31.07 8.42
CA HIS A 206 13.56 -30.71 7.71
C HIS A 206 14.45 -31.92 7.48
N GLN A 207 15.29 -31.87 6.45
CA GLN A 207 16.33 -32.90 6.26
C GLN A 207 17.45 -32.79 7.29
N ARG A 208 17.63 -31.62 7.91
CA ARG A 208 18.56 -31.35 8.97
C ARG A 208 17.82 -30.91 10.24
N TYR A 209 18.23 -31.46 11.38
CA TYR A 209 17.83 -31.00 12.69
C TYR A 209 19.05 -30.54 13.48
N TYR A 210 18.82 -29.76 14.56
CA TYR A 210 19.89 -29.19 15.37
C TYR A 210 20.97 -30.23 15.73
N GLY A 211 22.23 -29.84 15.54
CA GLY A 211 23.41 -30.66 15.88
C GLY A 211 23.73 -31.79 14.92
N GLN A 212 22.90 -32.08 13.95
CA GLN A 212 23.22 -33.10 12.93
C GLN A 212 24.10 -32.50 11.84
N GLU A 213 25.37 -32.85 11.85
CA GLU A 213 26.30 -32.50 10.78
C GLU A 213 26.16 -33.47 9.58
N PRO A 214 26.59 -33.10 8.36
CA PRO A 214 26.41 -33.95 7.19
C PRO A 214 26.99 -35.37 7.32
N ALA A 215 28.07 -35.53 8.10
CA ALA A 215 28.66 -36.85 8.36
C ALA A 215 27.83 -37.72 9.31
N GLU A 216 26.98 -37.11 10.11
CA GLU A 216 26.11 -37.76 11.10
C GLU A 216 24.73 -38.11 10.52
N ILE A 217 24.37 -37.50 9.40
CA ILE A 217 23.12 -37.79 8.70
C ILE A 217 23.21 -39.11 7.99
N ALA A 218 22.41 -40.08 8.40
CA ALA A 218 22.46 -41.45 7.85
C ALA A 218 22.06 -41.52 6.36
N ASP A 219 21.13 -40.69 5.93
CA ASP A 219 20.64 -40.65 4.57
C ASP A 219 21.60 -39.90 3.64
N ALA A 220 22.02 -40.59 2.56
CA ALA A 220 22.98 -40.04 1.61
C ALA A 220 22.38 -38.87 0.75
N ALA A 221 21.08 -38.89 0.48
CA ALA A 221 20.41 -37.84 -0.28
C ALA A 221 20.27 -36.57 0.58
N ALA A 222 19.90 -36.73 1.87
CA ALA A 222 19.84 -35.63 2.82
C ALA A 222 21.21 -34.97 3.02
N ARG A 223 22.31 -35.77 3.10
CA ARG A 223 23.68 -35.23 3.14
C ARG A 223 24.07 -34.46 1.89
N ALA A 224 23.70 -34.97 0.72
CA ALA A 224 23.98 -34.30 -0.56
C ALA A 224 23.24 -32.97 -0.68
N TYR A 225 21.97 -32.94 -0.28
CA TYR A 225 21.15 -31.75 -0.25
C TYR A 225 21.71 -30.69 0.71
N TRP A 226 22.07 -31.08 1.94
CA TRP A 226 22.65 -30.17 2.91
C TRP A 226 23.99 -29.58 2.43
N ARG A 227 24.86 -30.37 1.80
CA ARG A 227 26.13 -29.90 1.20
C ARG A 227 25.91 -28.92 0.06
N ALA A 228 24.90 -29.11 -0.75
CA ALA A 228 24.55 -28.20 -1.83
C ALA A 228 24.07 -26.83 -1.29
N GLY A 229 23.29 -26.82 -0.21
CA GLY A 229 22.86 -25.58 0.47
C GLY A 229 24.03 -24.78 1.04
N VAL A 230 24.97 -25.45 1.71
CA VAL A 230 26.18 -24.81 2.27
C VAL A 230 27.15 -24.34 1.18
N ALA A 231 27.25 -25.05 0.05
CA ALA A 231 28.08 -24.64 -1.08
C ALA A 231 27.51 -23.39 -1.80
N GLY A 232 26.19 -23.13 -1.68
CA GLY A 232 25.55 -21.89 -2.15
C GLY A 232 25.87 -20.68 -1.27
N GLU A 233 26.05 -20.87 0.03
CA GLU A 233 26.45 -19.82 0.97
C GLU A 233 27.92 -19.38 0.82
N GLY A 234 28.80 -20.26 0.28
CA GLY A 234 30.25 -20.01 0.12
C GLY A 234 30.67 -19.42 -1.25
N ARG A 235 29.76 -19.07 -2.12
CA ARG A 235 30.06 -18.54 -3.46
C ARG A 235 29.89 -17.03 -3.64
N GLU A 236 29.67 -16.27 -2.60
CA GLU A 236 29.61 -14.79 -2.65
C GLU A 236 30.97 -14.11 -2.43
N GLY A 237 32.07 -14.73 -2.75
CA GLY A 237 33.41 -14.15 -2.70
C GLY A 237 34.25 -14.51 -3.92
N GLY A 238 33.89 -14.06 -5.12
CA GLY A 238 34.71 -14.28 -6.31
C GLY A 238 34.19 -13.48 -7.49
N GLU A 239 34.95 -12.49 -7.92
CA GLU A 239 34.74 -11.67 -9.10
C GLU A 239 34.56 -12.53 -10.35
N GLY A 240 33.55 -12.21 -11.16
CA GLY A 240 33.37 -12.80 -12.47
C GLY A 240 31.95 -12.61 -13.00
N ALA A 241 31.65 -11.38 -13.44
CA ALA A 241 30.47 -11.11 -14.21
C ALA A 241 30.57 -11.82 -15.58
N GLY A 242 29.79 -12.86 -15.77
CA GLY A 242 29.44 -13.40 -17.07
C GLY A 242 27.94 -13.28 -17.24
N GLU A 243 27.51 -12.46 -18.17
CA GLU A 243 26.15 -12.44 -18.68
C GLU A 243 25.82 -13.83 -19.25
N GLY A 244 25.15 -14.64 -18.44
CA GLY A 244 24.60 -15.93 -18.83
C GLY A 244 23.09 -15.83 -18.84
N GLU A 245 22.49 -15.85 -20.02
CA GLU A 245 21.06 -15.98 -20.26
C GLU A 245 20.46 -17.01 -19.30
N GLY A 246 19.61 -16.56 -18.40
CA GLY A 246 18.86 -17.41 -17.49
C GLY A 246 17.93 -18.29 -18.31
N ALA A 247 18.26 -19.58 -18.40
CA ALA A 247 17.33 -20.59 -18.89
C ALA A 247 16.04 -20.49 -18.08
N GLY A 248 14.96 -20.05 -18.73
CA GLY A 248 13.64 -19.90 -18.16
C GLY A 248 13.20 -21.25 -17.57
N ARG A 249 13.06 -21.32 -16.25
CA ARG A 249 12.32 -22.40 -15.60
C ARG A 249 10.86 -22.24 -15.97
N ASP A 250 10.30 -23.31 -16.54
CA ASP A 250 8.88 -23.41 -16.84
C ASP A 250 8.07 -23.17 -15.57
N PRO A 251 7.25 -22.10 -15.46
CA PRO A 251 6.46 -21.81 -14.30
C PRO A 251 5.32 -22.80 -14.04
N SER A 252 5.12 -23.79 -14.93
CA SER A 252 4.10 -24.83 -14.78
C SER A 252 4.59 -26.09 -14.05
N VAL A 253 5.87 -26.19 -13.71
CA VAL A 253 6.38 -27.33 -12.93
C VAL A 253 6.09 -27.04 -11.46
N ALA A 254 5.03 -27.62 -10.93
CA ALA A 254 4.75 -27.64 -9.50
C ALA A 254 5.96 -28.26 -8.78
N PHE A 255 6.52 -27.49 -7.83
CA PHE A 255 7.63 -27.96 -7.01
C PHE A 255 7.08 -29.05 -6.09
N GLU A 256 7.31 -30.33 -6.41
CA GLU A 256 7.00 -31.41 -5.48
C GLU A 256 7.90 -31.27 -4.25
N ARG A 257 7.31 -30.85 -3.15
CA ARG A 257 8.00 -30.80 -1.84
C ARG A 257 8.33 -32.22 -1.41
N PRO A 258 9.58 -32.54 -1.08
CA PRO A 258 9.91 -33.86 -0.56
C PRO A 258 9.13 -34.09 0.74
N SER A 259 8.22 -35.05 0.76
CA SER A 259 7.49 -35.45 1.96
C SER A 259 8.42 -36.25 2.86
N LEU A 260 9.03 -35.60 3.84
CA LEU A 260 9.78 -36.28 4.88
C LEU A 260 8.83 -36.86 5.92
N PRO A 261 9.09 -38.06 6.47
CA PRO A 261 8.28 -38.62 7.54
C PRO A 261 8.40 -37.73 8.78
N LEU A 262 7.26 -37.57 9.48
CA LEU A 262 7.24 -36.84 10.75
C LEU A 262 8.10 -37.59 11.79
N PRO A 263 8.94 -36.89 12.60
CA PRO A 263 9.57 -37.46 13.75
C PRO A 263 8.56 -37.97 14.79
N GLU A 264 8.94 -38.97 15.61
CA GLU A 264 8.04 -39.54 16.63
C GLU A 264 7.49 -38.51 17.63
N TRP A 265 8.20 -37.40 17.85
CA TRP A 265 7.79 -36.35 18.77
C TRP A 265 6.86 -35.32 18.12
N ALA A 266 6.67 -35.35 16.81
CA ALA A 266 5.87 -34.35 16.05
C ALA A 266 4.46 -34.90 15.76
N CYS A 267 3.51 -33.97 15.59
CA CYS A 267 2.15 -34.26 15.21
C CYS A 267 1.85 -33.71 13.82
N PRO A 268 0.99 -34.36 13.01
CA PRO A 268 0.46 -33.77 11.80
C PRO A 268 -0.29 -32.47 12.11
N VAL A 269 -0.13 -31.47 11.26
CA VAL A 269 -0.88 -30.21 11.35
C VAL A 269 -1.91 -30.18 10.23
N ALA A 270 -3.20 -30.23 10.60
CA ALA A 270 -4.28 -30.09 9.64
C ALA A 270 -4.62 -28.60 9.43
N ILE A 271 -5.08 -28.28 8.22
CA ILE A 271 -5.51 -26.91 7.89
C ILE A 271 -6.63 -26.44 8.84
N GLU A 272 -7.54 -27.34 9.25
CA GLU A 272 -8.64 -27.01 10.15
C GLU A 272 -8.15 -26.62 11.55
N ASP A 273 -7.01 -27.18 12.02
CA ASP A 273 -6.38 -26.76 13.27
C ASP A 273 -5.91 -25.32 13.17
N MET A 274 -5.24 -24.96 12.07
CA MET A 274 -4.77 -23.60 11.83
C MET A 274 -5.93 -22.62 11.70
N LYS A 275 -7.01 -22.98 11.01
CA LYS A 275 -8.23 -22.14 10.90
C LYS A 275 -8.84 -21.86 12.27
N ARG A 276 -8.92 -22.87 13.15
CA ARG A 276 -9.39 -22.70 14.54
C ARG A 276 -8.49 -21.76 15.33
N LEU A 277 -7.17 -21.92 15.23
CA LEU A 277 -6.21 -21.07 15.93
C LEU A 277 -6.26 -19.62 15.45
N ILE A 278 -6.52 -19.37 14.15
CA ILE A 278 -6.76 -18.03 13.61
C ILE A 278 -8.03 -17.43 14.23
N ALA A 279 -9.14 -18.18 14.28
CA ALA A 279 -10.39 -17.72 14.88
C ALA A 279 -10.20 -17.39 16.37
N GLU A 280 -9.48 -18.24 17.10
CA GLU A 280 -9.17 -18.05 18.52
C GLU A 280 -8.26 -16.84 18.77
N SER A 281 -7.20 -16.65 17.96
CA SER A 281 -6.34 -15.49 18.03
C SER A 281 -7.14 -14.18 17.82
N ARG A 282 -8.06 -14.14 16.87
CA ARG A 282 -8.94 -13.00 16.64
C ARG A 282 -9.87 -12.71 17.79
N ARG A 283 -10.41 -13.77 18.43
CA ARG A 283 -11.27 -13.65 19.60
C ARG A 283 -10.52 -13.07 20.80
N LEU A 284 -9.31 -13.56 21.06
CA LEU A 284 -8.48 -13.17 22.19
C LEU A 284 -7.83 -11.79 22.01
N MET A 285 -7.40 -11.47 20.80
CA MET A 285 -6.62 -10.27 20.46
C MET A 285 -7.14 -9.58 19.18
N PRO A 286 -8.33 -8.96 19.20
CA PRO A 286 -8.99 -8.47 17.99
C PRO A 286 -8.22 -7.36 17.23
N GLY A 287 -7.30 -6.66 17.91
CA GLY A 287 -6.48 -5.59 17.31
C GLY A 287 -5.07 -6.00 16.88
N VAL A 288 -4.68 -7.25 17.12
CA VAL A 288 -3.34 -7.78 16.82
C VAL A 288 -3.31 -8.42 15.43
N GLY A 289 -2.22 -8.22 14.68
CA GLY A 289 -1.99 -8.89 13.40
C GLY A 289 -1.86 -10.41 13.58
N ILE A 290 -2.46 -11.20 12.69
CA ILE A 290 -2.33 -12.66 12.68
C ILE A 290 -1.49 -13.04 11.48
N GLN A 291 -0.25 -13.44 11.73
CA GLN A 291 0.71 -13.81 10.70
C GLN A 291 0.70 -15.32 10.46
N ILE A 292 0.76 -15.69 9.19
CA ILE A 292 1.04 -17.06 8.74
C ILE A 292 2.19 -17.03 7.73
N PRO A 293 3.17 -17.94 7.81
CA PRO A 293 4.24 -18.06 6.82
C PRO A 293 3.70 -18.69 5.51
N PRO A 294 3.79 -18.00 4.35
CA PRO A 294 3.20 -18.51 3.10
C PRO A 294 4.06 -19.58 2.41
N ASN A 295 5.28 -19.82 2.90
CA ASN A 295 6.20 -20.80 2.34
C ASN A 295 6.13 -22.20 2.99
N LEU A 296 5.43 -22.34 4.12
CA LEU A 296 5.41 -23.60 4.87
C LEU A 296 4.23 -24.50 4.52
N ALA A 297 3.24 -24.02 3.79
CA ALA A 297 2.11 -24.83 3.33
C ALA A 297 1.48 -24.24 2.08
N ASP A 298 0.95 -25.10 1.19
CA ASP A 298 0.29 -24.67 -0.06
C ASP A 298 -1.10 -24.08 0.20
N TRP A 299 -1.69 -24.36 1.35
CA TRP A 299 -3.02 -23.88 1.75
C TRP A 299 -3.01 -22.51 2.49
N TRP A 300 -1.90 -21.76 2.42
CA TRP A 300 -1.82 -20.43 3.06
C TRP A 300 -2.94 -19.48 2.62
N GLY A 301 -3.39 -19.56 1.35
CA GLY A 301 -4.51 -18.76 0.84
C GLY A 301 -5.83 -19.04 1.57
N GLU A 302 -6.09 -20.29 1.94
CA GLU A 302 -7.26 -20.66 2.74
C GLU A 302 -7.17 -20.12 4.18
N LEU A 303 -5.98 -19.99 4.74
CA LEU A 303 -5.78 -19.37 6.06
C LEU A 303 -6.04 -17.87 6.02
N VAL A 304 -5.72 -17.20 4.90
CA VAL A 304 -6.12 -15.82 4.66
C VAL A 304 -7.65 -15.71 4.62
N ALA A 305 -8.31 -16.62 3.92
CA ALA A 305 -9.78 -16.67 3.88
C ALA A 305 -10.40 -16.92 5.27
N ALA A 306 -9.72 -17.71 6.12
CA ALA A 306 -10.12 -17.94 7.52
C ALA A 306 -9.88 -16.73 8.43
N GLY A 307 -9.09 -15.74 7.98
CA GLY A 307 -8.91 -14.49 8.70
C GLY A 307 -7.48 -14.15 9.11
N ALA A 308 -6.45 -14.80 8.60
CA ALA A 308 -5.08 -14.32 8.73
C ALA A 308 -4.95 -12.96 8.03
N THR A 309 -4.19 -12.05 8.65
CA THR A 309 -4.09 -10.65 8.20
C THR A 309 -2.71 -10.26 7.70
N ASP A 310 -1.73 -11.12 7.93
CA ASP A 310 -0.33 -10.84 7.59
C ASP A 310 0.40 -12.10 7.09
N LEU A 311 1.33 -11.92 6.15
CA LEU A 311 2.17 -12.97 5.61
C LEU A 311 3.64 -12.87 6.10
N GLY A 312 3.92 -11.95 7.01
CA GLY A 312 5.24 -11.72 7.56
C GLY A 312 6.21 -11.09 6.58
N GLY A 313 7.48 -11.37 6.79
CA GLY A 313 8.56 -10.91 5.94
C GLY A 313 8.71 -11.78 4.70
N LEU A 314 8.42 -11.23 3.51
CA LEU A 314 8.79 -11.89 2.26
C LEU A 314 10.26 -11.55 1.97
N SER A 315 11.16 -12.46 2.39
CA SER A 315 12.58 -12.20 2.41
C SER A 315 13.21 -12.15 1.02
N ALA A 316 14.02 -11.11 0.78
CA ALA A 316 14.73 -10.91 -0.48
C ALA A 316 15.91 -11.89 -0.68
N ASN A 317 16.37 -12.55 0.39
CA ASN A 317 17.48 -13.50 0.39
C ASN A 317 17.10 -14.94 0.80
N GLY A 318 15.79 -15.26 0.73
CA GLY A 318 15.25 -16.58 1.03
C GLY A 318 14.93 -16.83 2.50
N ASP A 319 14.52 -18.04 2.83
CA ASP A 319 14.27 -18.47 4.20
C ASP A 319 15.53 -19.11 4.80
N HIS A 320 16.08 -18.50 5.84
CA HIS A 320 17.28 -18.99 6.52
C HIS A 320 16.97 -20.10 7.53
N ILE A 321 15.70 -20.25 7.93
CA ILE A 321 15.26 -21.28 8.88
C ILE A 321 14.85 -22.54 8.13
N SER A 322 14.16 -22.40 7.02
CA SER A 322 13.64 -23.46 6.17
C SER A 322 14.07 -23.25 4.71
N PRO A 323 15.37 -23.33 4.41
CA PRO A 323 15.90 -22.98 3.08
C PRO A 323 15.36 -23.88 1.95
N GLU A 324 14.84 -25.06 2.25
CA GLU A 324 14.12 -25.94 1.31
C GLU A 324 12.71 -25.45 0.95
N HIS A 325 12.19 -24.46 1.68
CA HIS A 325 10.87 -23.87 1.47
C HIS A 325 11.00 -22.37 1.14
N PRO A 326 11.35 -21.99 -0.10
CA PRO A 326 11.56 -20.60 -0.46
C PRO A 326 10.25 -19.81 -0.39
N PHE A 327 10.34 -18.54 0.03
CA PHE A 327 9.19 -17.64 -0.01
C PHE A 327 8.70 -17.41 -1.44
N PRO A 328 7.38 -17.39 -1.68
CA PRO A 328 6.84 -16.93 -2.95
C PRO A 328 7.18 -15.45 -3.17
N SER A 329 7.37 -15.03 -4.41
CA SER A 329 7.64 -13.62 -4.69
C SER A 329 6.42 -12.74 -4.33
N PRO A 330 6.62 -11.48 -3.91
CA PRO A 330 5.50 -10.56 -3.66
C PRO A 330 4.57 -10.39 -4.87
N HIS A 331 5.09 -10.55 -6.09
CA HIS A 331 4.29 -10.52 -7.31
C HIS A 331 3.37 -11.74 -7.43
N GLN A 332 3.90 -12.93 -7.17
CA GLN A 332 3.11 -14.17 -7.18
C GLN A 332 2.02 -14.14 -6.11
N VAL A 333 2.38 -13.79 -4.86
CA VAL A 333 1.42 -13.66 -3.75
C VAL A 333 0.31 -12.67 -4.10
N ARG A 334 0.67 -11.52 -4.70
CA ARG A 334 -0.32 -10.51 -5.12
C ARG A 334 -1.28 -11.07 -6.15
N LYS A 335 -0.78 -11.81 -7.15
CA LYS A 335 -1.62 -12.41 -8.20
C LYS A 335 -2.62 -13.42 -7.63
N GLU A 336 -2.17 -14.29 -6.72
CA GLU A 336 -3.02 -15.29 -6.07
C GLU A 336 -4.08 -14.62 -5.18
N LEU A 337 -3.69 -13.70 -4.30
CA LEU A 337 -4.62 -12.96 -3.46
C LEU A 337 -5.65 -12.15 -4.25
N GLN A 338 -5.26 -11.57 -5.37
CA GLN A 338 -6.18 -10.80 -6.22
C GLN A 338 -7.27 -11.68 -6.84
N ALA A 339 -6.95 -12.92 -7.22
CA ALA A 339 -7.93 -13.87 -7.72
C ALA A 339 -9.02 -14.15 -6.68
N ASP A 340 -8.66 -14.18 -5.39
CA ASP A 340 -9.56 -14.47 -4.27
C ASP A 340 -10.19 -13.20 -3.64
N GLY A 341 -10.01 -12.04 -4.28
CA GLY A 341 -10.61 -10.78 -3.80
C GLY A 341 -9.87 -10.11 -2.66
N TYR A 342 -8.59 -10.43 -2.44
CA TYR A 342 -7.72 -9.77 -1.45
C TYR A 342 -6.74 -8.80 -2.10
N ALA A 343 -6.22 -7.87 -1.30
CA ALA A 343 -5.15 -6.95 -1.69
C ALA A 343 -3.92 -7.13 -0.80
N LEU A 344 -2.76 -7.34 -1.41
CA LEU A 344 -1.47 -7.39 -0.72
C LEU A 344 -0.93 -5.98 -0.50
N THR A 345 -0.69 -5.61 0.75
CA THR A 345 -0.20 -4.27 1.15
C THR A 345 1.13 -4.39 1.89
N GLU A 346 2.13 -3.61 1.49
CA GLU A 346 3.41 -3.55 2.19
C GLU A 346 3.29 -2.74 3.50
N ARG A 347 3.91 -3.23 4.58
CA ARG A 347 4.05 -2.55 5.88
C ARG A 347 5.51 -2.43 6.31
N LEU A 348 5.78 -1.62 7.32
CA LEU A 348 7.06 -1.64 8.04
C LEU A 348 7.07 -2.80 9.06
N CYS A 349 8.25 -3.13 9.61
CA CYS A 349 8.37 -4.11 10.71
C CYS A 349 7.73 -3.62 12.03
N VAL A 350 7.41 -2.36 12.13
CA VAL A 350 6.60 -1.76 13.21
C VAL A 350 5.25 -1.36 12.67
N TYR A 351 4.17 -1.76 13.36
CA TYR A 351 2.80 -1.43 12.95
C TYR A 351 2.50 0.06 13.20
N PRO A 352 1.64 0.69 12.37
CA PRO A 352 1.41 2.14 12.39
C PRO A 352 1.06 2.71 13.76
N GLN A 353 0.26 2.00 14.58
CA GLN A 353 -0.17 2.45 15.90
C GLN A 353 0.99 2.59 16.91
N TYR A 354 2.13 1.93 16.64
CA TYR A 354 3.32 1.98 17.48
C TYR A 354 4.38 2.97 16.98
N ILE A 355 4.18 3.63 15.83
CA ILE A 355 5.11 4.65 15.31
C ILE A 355 4.91 5.96 16.10
N ALA A 356 5.37 5.96 17.34
CA ALA A 356 5.24 7.09 18.27
C ALA A 356 6.44 7.11 19.26
N PRO A 357 6.80 8.28 19.83
CA PRO A 357 7.95 8.42 20.74
C PRO A 357 7.90 7.53 21.98
N ASP A 358 6.70 7.18 22.44
CA ASP A 358 6.51 6.29 23.60
C ASP A 358 6.92 4.84 23.33
N TRP A 359 6.88 4.44 22.05
CA TRP A 359 7.12 3.07 21.60
C TRP A 359 8.47 2.87 20.93
N VAL A 360 8.89 3.84 20.13
CA VAL A 360 10.08 3.74 19.26
C VAL A 360 11.05 4.87 19.58
N ALA A 361 12.33 4.53 19.73
CA ALA A 361 13.37 5.50 20.06
C ALA A 361 13.55 6.57 18.98
N HIS A 362 14.03 7.76 19.37
CA HIS A 362 14.13 8.93 18.50
C HIS A 362 14.95 8.67 17.23
N GLY A 363 16.10 8.00 17.32
CA GLY A 363 16.94 7.72 16.14
C GLY A 363 16.25 6.85 15.10
N VAL A 364 15.44 5.87 15.55
CA VAL A 364 14.63 5.02 14.68
C VAL A 364 13.46 5.82 14.08
N LEU A 365 12.77 6.62 14.89
CA LEU A 365 11.71 7.54 14.40
C LEU A 365 12.23 8.52 13.36
N ASP A 366 13.44 9.03 13.53
CA ASP A 366 14.04 9.96 12.56
C ASP A 366 14.35 9.25 11.23
N THR A 367 14.77 7.99 11.26
CA THR A 367 14.89 7.15 10.07
C THR A 367 13.53 6.94 9.40
N ILE A 368 12.47 6.62 10.17
CA ILE A 368 11.11 6.45 9.64
C ILE A 368 10.62 7.77 9.03
N LYS A 369 10.79 8.91 9.69
CA LYS A 369 10.41 10.23 9.18
C LYS A 369 11.17 10.60 7.89
N ALA A 370 12.46 10.28 7.84
CA ALA A 370 13.29 10.63 6.71
C ALA A 370 13.01 9.82 5.45
N ARG A 371 12.67 8.52 5.62
CA ARG A 371 12.57 7.57 4.51
C ARG A 371 11.18 6.97 4.31
N TYR A 372 10.37 6.89 5.37
CA TYR A 372 9.10 6.16 5.40
C TYR A 372 7.96 7.01 5.98
N TRP A 373 8.03 8.32 5.79
CA TRP A 373 7.07 9.28 6.35
C TRP A 373 5.60 8.96 5.98
N SER A 374 5.35 8.32 4.84
CA SER A 374 4.01 7.89 4.40
C SER A 374 3.41 6.79 5.27
N PHE A 375 4.21 6.16 6.15
CA PHE A 375 3.76 5.15 7.11
C PHE A 375 3.46 5.74 8.51
N ILE A 376 3.78 7.02 8.76
CA ILE A 376 3.60 7.64 10.08
C ILE A 376 2.15 8.05 10.26
N PRO A 377 1.43 7.55 11.32
CA PRO A 377 0.10 8.02 11.67
C PRO A 377 0.13 9.51 12.01
N ARG A 378 -0.79 10.29 11.43
CA ARG A 378 -0.88 11.72 11.70
C ARG A 378 -1.85 11.97 12.84
N ARG A 379 -1.54 12.94 13.72
CA ARG A 379 -2.48 13.42 14.72
C ARG A 379 -3.70 14.00 13.98
N GLY A 380 -4.89 13.61 14.37
CA GLY A 380 -6.15 14.03 13.72
C GLY A 380 -6.71 13.04 12.68
N SER A 381 -5.95 12.00 12.29
CA SER A 381 -6.45 10.93 11.42
C SER A 381 -7.27 9.85 12.17
N GLY A 382 -7.66 10.09 13.40
CA GLY A 382 -8.54 9.20 14.18
C GLY A 382 -9.97 9.23 13.64
N ARG A 383 -10.67 8.09 13.69
CA ARG A 383 -12.13 8.03 13.54
C ARG A 383 -12.74 9.04 14.51
N THR A 384 -13.39 10.07 14.00
CA THR A 384 -14.31 10.85 14.82
C THR A 384 -15.42 9.90 15.27
N ASP A 385 -15.74 9.91 16.55
CA ASP A 385 -16.92 9.25 17.07
C ASP A 385 -18.12 9.71 16.22
N PRO A 386 -18.83 8.83 15.52
CA PRO A 386 -19.99 9.22 14.72
C PRO A 386 -21.08 9.90 15.55
N THR A 387 -21.03 9.77 16.89
CA THR A 387 -21.93 10.48 17.81
C THR A 387 -21.50 11.93 18.08
N ALA A 388 -20.28 12.33 17.71
CA ALA A 388 -19.74 13.69 17.90
C ALA A 388 -19.88 14.56 16.63
N SER A 389 -20.32 14.02 15.50
CA SER A 389 -20.57 14.79 14.29
C SER A 389 -21.95 15.46 14.41
N GLY A 390 -22.03 16.77 14.16
CA GLY A 390 -23.30 17.46 13.94
C GLY A 390 -23.98 17.05 12.63
N ALA A 391 -23.88 15.77 12.25
CA ALA A 391 -24.46 15.22 11.04
C ALA A 391 -25.98 15.39 11.04
N PRO A 392 -26.57 15.93 9.98
CA PRO A 392 -28.02 16.01 9.85
C PRO A 392 -28.63 14.61 9.82
N PRO A 393 -29.84 14.41 10.34
CA PRO A 393 -30.51 13.12 10.31
C PRO A 393 -30.75 12.70 8.85
N ILE A 394 -30.40 11.45 8.52
CA ILE A 394 -30.69 10.88 7.20
C ILE A 394 -32.21 10.73 7.06
N ARG A 395 -32.76 11.22 5.94
CA ARG A 395 -34.19 11.26 5.65
C ARG A 395 -34.53 10.49 4.37
N PRO A 396 -34.64 9.14 4.41
CA PRO A 396 -34.93 8.31 3.23
C PRO A 396 -36.25 8.65 2.53
N ASP A 397 -37.19 9.29 3.26
CA ASP A 397 -38.44 9.79 2.73
C ASP A 397 -38.28 10.87 1.65
N LEU A 398 -37.14 11.57 1.60
CA LEU A 398 -36.86 12.63 0.62
C LEU A 398 -36.47 12.07 -0.75
N VAL A 399 -35.94 10.84 -0.87
CA VAL A 399 -35.30 10.33 -2.09
C VAL A 399 -36.25 10.32 -3.29
N ALA A 400 -37.48 9.85 -3.14
CA ALA A 400 -38.45 9.81 -4.24
C ALA A 400 -38.77 11.22 -4.78
N GLY A 401 -39.01 12.18 -3.89
CA GLY A 401 -39.23 13.58 -4.25
C GLY A 401 -38.01 14.23 -4.90
N ALA A 402 -36.81 13.91 -4.42
CA ALA A 402 -35.54 14.39 -4.99
C ALA A 402 -35.33 13.87 -6.43
N VAL A 403 -35.65 12.61 -6.71
CA VAL A 403 -35.57 12.03 -8.06
C VAL A 403 -36.50 12.78 -9.03
N GLU A 404 -37.76 13.01 -8.64
CA GLU A 404 -38.72 13.79 -9.49
C GLU A 404 -38.26 15.23 -9.69
N ARG A 405 -37.78 15.91 -8.66
CA ARG A 405 -37.21 17.24 -8.77
C ARG A 405 -36.04 17.31 -9.75
N ALA A 406 -35.14 16.29 -9.69
CA ALA A 406 -34.00 16.20 -10.61
C ALA A 406 -34.46 16.03 -12.07
N ARG A 407 -35.51 15.21 -12.33
CA ARG A 407 -36.15 15.06 -13.66
C ARG A 407 -36.71 16.38 -14.14
N ASP A 408 -37.39 17.13 -13.27
CA ASP A 408 -37.93 18.46 -13.57
C ASP A 408 -36.84 19.53 -13.78
N GLY A 409 -35.57 19.18 -13.60
CA GLY A 409 -34.42 20.08 -13.71
C GLY A 409 -34.27 21.06 -12.55
N LEU A 410 -34.90 20.77 -11.43
CA LEU A 410 -34.84 21.58 -10.23
C LEU A 410 -33.61 21.24 -9.41
N GLU A 411 -33.05 22.23 -8.74
CA GLU A 411 -31.92 22.06 -7.86
C GLU A 411 -32.25 21.17 -6.63
N LEU A 412 -31.34 20.24 -6.32
CA LEU A 412 -31.45 19.39 -5.13
C LEU A 412 -30.81 20.07 -3.91
N SER A 413 -31.52 20.06 -2.80
CA SER A 413 -31.02 20.56 -1.53
C SER A 413 -29.95 19.63 -0.92
N PRO A 414 -29.09 20.14 -0.01
CA PRO A 414 -28.13 19.29 0.72
C PRO A 414 -28.78 18.13 1.47
N ASP A 415 -29.98 18.29 2.05
CA ASP A 415 -30.68 17.20 2.75
C ASP A 415 -31.17 16.11 1.79
N GLU A 416 -31.66 16.48 0.60
CA GLU A 416 -32.03 15.54 -0.46
C GLU A 416 -30.82 14.77 -0.96
N LEU A 417 -29.71 15.45 -1.24
CA LEU A 417 -28.44 14.81 -1.64
C LEU A 417 -27.90 13.88 -0.54
N THR A 418 -27.96 14.30 0.72
CA THR A 418 -27.55 13.46 1.86
C THR A 418 -28.37 12.17 1.91
N ALA A 419 -29.70 12.27 1.73
CA ALA A 419 -30.59 11.12 1.69
C ALA A 419 -30.25 10.18 0.51
N MET A 420 -29.99 10.73 -0.67
CA MET A 420 -29.64 9.96 -1.88
C MET A 420 -28.28 9.24 -1.73
N PHE A 421 -27.26 9.90 -1.21
CA PHE A 421 -25.96 9.25 -0.94
C PHE A 421 -26.07 8.12 0.09
N ALA A 422 -26.94 8.27 1.09
CA ALA A 422 -27.18 7.29 2.13
C ALA A 422 -28.18 6.19 1.74
N GLU A 423 -28.83 6.25 0.58
CA GLU A 423 -29.86 5.32 0.15
C GLU A 423 -29.33 3.89 -0.01
N THR A 424 -30.14 2.92 0.46
CA THR A 424 -29.78 1.48 0.39
C THR A 424 -30.88 0.62 -0.21
N ARG A 425 -32.08 1.17 -0.44
CA ARG A 425 -33.23 0.42 -1.00
C ARG A 425 -33.04 0.23 -2.51
N PRO A 426 -33.06 -1.01 -3.02
CA PRO A 426 -32.80 -1.30 -4.44
C PRO A 426 -33.71 -0.53 -5.41
N GLU A 427 -35.00 -0.40 -5.09
CA GLU A 427 -35.99 0.26 -5.94
C GLU A 427 -35.70 1.78 -6.05
N ALA A 428 -35.26 2.40 -4.96
CA ALA A 428 -34.91 3.82 -4.96
C ALA A 428 -33.60 4.06 -5.71
N ILE A 429 -32.62 3.14 -5.56
CA ILE A 429 -31.36 3.19 -6.31
C ILE A 429 -31.61 3.04 -7.81
N GLU A 430 -32.49 2.13 -8.21
CA GLU A 430 -32.86 1.96 -9.62
C GLU A 430 -33.55 3.21 -10.18
N ALA A 431 -34.46 3.83 -9.43
CA ALA A 431 -35.09 5.09 -9.84
C ALA A 431 -34.05 6.23 -10.01
N MET A 432 -33.04 6.30 -9.12
CA MET A 432 -31.92 7.25 -9.26
C MET A 432 -31.10 6.95 -10.51
N ARG A 433 -30.81 5.67 -10.80
CA ARG A 433 -30.08 5.24 -12.00
C ARG A 433 -30.81 5.69 -13.27
N GLU A 434 -32.11 5.38 -13.35
CA GLU A 434 -32.95 5.75 -14.52
C GLU A 434 -32.96 7.26 -14.75
N ALA A 435 -33.22 8.05 -13.70
CA ALA A 435 -33.25 9.50 -13.80
C ALA A 435 -31.87 10.08 -14.20
N ALA A 436 -30.77 9.50 -13.70
CA ALA A 436 -29.41 9.90 -14.06
C ALA A 436 -29.10 9.61 -15.54
N ASP A 437 -29.54 8.45 -16.07
CA ASP A 437 -29.33 8.10 -17.47
C ASP A 437 -30.25 8.93 -18.42
N GLU A 438 -31.48 9.21 -18.02
CA GLU A 438 -32.37 10.13 -18.70
C GLU A 438 -31.72 11.52 -18.86
N LEU A 439 -31.27 12.10 -17.75
CA LEU A 439 -30.60 13.40 -17.73
C LEU A 439 -29.31 13.40 -18.57
N ARG A 440 -28.51 12.34 -18.50
CA ARG A 440 -27.33 12.18 -19.38
C ARG A 440 -27.73 12.18 -20.85
N GLY A 441 -28.82 11.46 -21.21
CA GLY A 441 -29.35 11.41 -22.57
C GLY A 441 -29.78 12.79 -23.09
N GLU A 442 -30.42 13.61 -22.24
CA GLU A 442 -30.77 14.99 -22.58
C GLU A 442 -29.53 15.86 -22.83
N LEU A 443 -28.47 15.73 -22.03
CA LEU A 443 -27.30 16.60 -22.06
C LEU A 443 -26.28 16.21 -23.15
N ALA A 444 -26.05 14.92 -23.38
CA ALA A 444 -24.97 14.40 -24.23
C ALA A 444 -25.47 13.51 -25.38
N GLY A 445 -26.75 13.17 -25.43
CA GLY A 445 -27.27 12.21 -26.41
C GLY A 445 -26.64 10.81 -26.21
N GLU A 446 -26.48 10.06 -27.30
CA GLU A 446 -25.95 8.70 -27.28
C GLU A 446 -24.46 8.64 -27.64
N THR A 447 -23.72 9.74 -27.46
CA THR A 447 -22.28 9.81 -27.72
C THR A 447 -21.50 9.79 -26.42
N VAL A 448 -20.54 8.86 -26.31
CA VAL A 448 -19.58 8.78 -25.22
C VAL A 448 -18.27 9.40 -25.67
N THR A 449 -17.74 10.34 -24.93
CA THR A 449 -16.50 11.04 -25.27
C THR A 449 -15.29 10.46 -24.57
N PHE A 450 -14.10 10.63 -25.16
CA PHE A 450 -12.79 10.33 -24.57
C PHE A 450 -11.71 11.23 -25.18
N VAL A 451 -10.57 11.37 -24.49
CA VAL A 451 -9.42 12.15 -24.97
C VAL A 451 -8.18 11.27 -25.13
N VAL A 452 -7.41 11.51 -26.20
CA VAL A 452 -6.08 10.88 -26.32
C VAL A 452 -5.07 11.77 -25.63
N ASN A 453 -4.59 11.33 -24.46
CA ASN A 453 -3.70 12.13 -23.62
C ASN A 453 -2.59 11.31 -22.95
N ARG A 454 -1.60 12.02 -22.43
CA ARG A 454 -0.55 11.46 -21.59
C ARG A 454 -0.44 12.18 -20.26
N ASN A 455 -0.34 11.41 -19.15
CA ASN A 455 0.06 11.94 -17.85
C ASN A 455 1.59 12.01 -17.77
N ILE A 456 2.13 13.14 -17.30
CA ILE A 456 3.55 13.30 -16.96
C ILE A 456 3.64 13.81 -15.52
N ASN A 457 4.05 12.94 -14.62
CA ASN A 457 4.34 13.32 -13.24
C ASN A 457 5.84 13.62 -13.14
N VAL A 458 6.21 14.90 -13.18
CA VAL A 458 7.63 15.33 -13.27
C VAL A 458 8.43 14.91 -12.05
N SER A 459 7.82 15.01 -10.85
CA SER A 459 8.43 14.54 -9.60
C SER A 459 7.38 14.04 -8.62
N ASN A 460 7.72 13.00 -7.86
CA ASN A 460 6.90 12.56 -6.73
C ASN A 460 7.38 13.13 -5.37
N VAL A 461 8.41 13.96 -5.36
CA VAL A 461 8.85 14.65 -4.14
C VAL A 461 7.76 15.61 -3.66
N CYS A 462 7.27 15.44 -2.41
CA CYS A 462 6.14 16.20 -1.90
C CYS A 462 6.24 16.47 -0.39
N ILE A 463 6.05 17.74 0.01
CA ILE A 463 6.07 18.18 1.41
C ILE A 463 4.70 18.10 2.11
N VAL A 464 3.60 17.90 1.38
CA VAL A 464 2.24 17.98 1.94
C VAL A 464 1.89 16.79 2.80
N GLY A 465 2.18 15.58 2.32
CA GLY A 465 2.01 14.33 3.06
C GLY A 465 0.56 14.00 3.40
N CYS A 466 -0.31 13.95 2.40
CA CYS A 466 -1.71 13.55 2.54
C CYS A 466 -1.83 12.08 2.92
N ALA A 467 -2.71 11.75 3.88
CA ALA A 467 -2.87 10.37 4.36
C ALA A 467 -3.43 9.40 3.30
N PHE A 468 -4.14 9.92 2.30
CA PHE A 468 -4.71 9.15 1.20
C PHE A 468 -3.75 8.95 0.00
N CYS A 469 -2.60 9.64 -0.02
CA CYS A 469 -1.71 9.66 -1.18
C CYS A 469 -0.65 8.55 -1.08
N GLY A 470 -0.60 7.66 -2.07
CA GLY A 470 0.48 6.69 -2.25
C GLY A 470 1.62 7.19 -3.14
N PHE A 471 1.43 8.32 -3.83
CA PHE A 471 2.38 8.86 -4.81
C PHE A 471 3.48 9.73 -4.18
N GLY A 472 3.10 10.68 -3.31
CA GLY A 472 4.03 11.67 -2.76
C GLY A 472 5.10 11.05 -1.86
N GLN A 473 6.36 11.39 -2.10
CA GLN A 473 7.53 10.92 -1.36
C GLN A 473 8.30 12.06 -0.71
N GLY A 474 8.90 11.80 0.45
CA GLY A 474 9.87 12.73 1.03
C GLY A 474 11.14 12.78 0.17
N LYS A 475 11.78 13.95 0.04
CA LYS A 475 12.99 14.14 -0.82
C LYS A 475 14.11 13.11 -0.58
N ARG A 476 14.23 12.55 0.63
CA ARG A 476 15.23 11.53 0.99
C ARG A 476 14.71 10.09 0.87
N SER A 477 13.49 9.91 0.40
CA SER A 477 12.95 8.57 0.16
C SER A 477 13.72 7.89 -0.97
N PRO A 478 14.03 6.58 -0.85
CA PRO A 478 14.61 5.83 -1.95
C PRO A 478 13.65 5.68 -3.16
N GLU A 479 12.36 5.92 -2.95
CA GLU A 479 11.33 5.90 -4.00
C GLU A 479 11.07 7.30 -4.59
N ALA A 480 11.79 8.33 -4.11
CA ALA A 480 11.69 9.67 -4.66
C ALA A 480 12.37 9.73 -6.04
N TYR A 481 11.70 10.41 -6.97
CA TYR A 481 12.28 10.69 -8.29
C TYR A 481 11.95 12.10 -8.75
N GLU A 482 12.76 12.59 -9.65
CA GLU A 482 12.58 13.83 -10.40
C GLU A 482 13.11 13.60 -11.81
N HIS A 483 12.28 13.84 -12.84
CA HIS A 483 12.71 13.76 -14.22
C HIS A 483 13.59 14.96 -14.58
N ASP A 484 14.65 14.71 -15.30
CA ASP A 484 15.41 15.78 -15.93
C ASP A 484 14.70 16.30 -17.21
N ARG A 485 15.25 17.34 -17.79
CA ARG A 485 14.67 18.00 -18.98
C ARG A 485 14.67 17.09 -20.22
N GLU A 486 15.66 16.24 -20.36
CA GLU A 486 15.79 15.30 -21.48
C GLU A 486 14.71 14.19 -21.39
N GLU A 487 14.56 13.59 -20.23
CA GLU A 487 13.53 12.59 -19.98
C GLU A 487 12.11 13.17 -20.14
N PHE A 488 11.89 14.40 -19.68
CA PHE A 488 10.61 15.07 -19.85
C PHE A 488 10.31 15.31 -21.35
N ALA A 489 11.27 15.86 -22.13
CA ALA A 489 11.11 16.09 -23.56
C ALA A 489 10.87 14.79 -24.33
N ARG A 490 11.58 13.70 -23.96
CA ARG A 490 11.37 12.36 -24.54
C ARG A 490 9.92 11.89 -24.34
N ARG A 491 9.35 12.09 -23.14
CA ARG A 491 7.95 11.75 -22.84
C ARG A 491 6.97 12.59 -23.64
N VAL A 492 7.26 13.84 -23.88
CA VAL A 492 6.45 14.71 -24.76
C VAL A 492 6.49 14.17 -26.19
N HIS A 493 7.66 13.81 -26.74
CA HIS A 493 7.79 13.23 -28.07
C HIS A 493 6.98 11.92 -28.20
N GLU A 494 7.08 11.02 -27.21
CA GLU A 494 6.30 9.78 -27.21
C GLU A 494 4.78 10.05 -27.20
N ALA A 495 4.31 11.09 -26.52
CA ALA A 495 2.89 11.49 -26.54
C ALA A 495 2.47 12.00 -27.94
N LEU A 496 3.30 12.81 -28.57
CA LEU A 496 3.05 13.34 -29.91
C LEU A 496 3.03 12.21 -30.96
N ASP A 497 3.99 11.28 -30.89
CA ASP A 497 4.05 10.10 -31.78
C ASP A 497 2.83 9.19 -31.61
N TYR A 498 2.27 9.12 -30.40
CA TYR A 498 1.04 8.38 -30.11
C TYR A 498 -0.24 9.11 -30.59
N GLY A 499 -0.13 10.38 -30.97
CA GLY A 499 -1.25 11.22 -31.40
C GLY A 499 -2.00 11.89 -30.24
N ALA A 500 -1.36 12.07 -29.09
CA ALA A 500 -2.01 12.76 -27.98
C ALA A 500 -2.30 14.22 -28.31
N SER A 501 -3.51 14.67 -27.98
CA SER A 501 -3.95 16.06 -28.09
C SER A 501 -3.72 16.86 -26.81
N GLU A 502 -3.44 16.16 -25.69
CA GLU A 502 -3.28 16.74 -24.36
C GLU A 502 -2.10 16.12 -23.60
N LEU A 503 -1.37 16.96 -22.86
CA LEU A 503 -0.49 16.53 -21.76
C LEU A 503 -1.14 16.94 -20.43
N CYS A 504 -1.34 15.96 -19.53
CA CYS A 504 -1.71 16.21 -18.14
C CYS A 504 -0.46 16.22 -17.27
N ILE A 505 -0.05 17.42 -16.81
CA ILE A 505 1.21 17.61 -16.07
C ILE A 505 0.89 17.92 -14.61
N GLN A 506 1.30 17.05 -13.70
CA GLN A 506 1.15 17.20 -12.24
C GLN A 506 2.40 16.69 -11.53
N SER A 507 2.67 17.24 -10.35
CA SER A 507 3.84 16.83 -9.53
C SER A 507 3.49 16.82 -8.05
N GLY A 508 4.36 16.22 -7.24
CA GLY A 508 4.39 16.51 -5.82
C GLY A 508 4.70 17.97 -5.56
N ILE A 509 4.34 18.50 -4.39
CA ILE A 509 4.73 19.86 -3.98
C ILE A 509 6.21 19.84 -3.58
N HIS A 510 7.06 20.22 -4.53
CA HIS A 510 8.50 20.10 -4.41
C HIS A 510 9.07 21.24 -3.54
N PRO A 511 9.90 20.96 -2.50
CA PRO A 511 10.38 21.97 -1.56
C PRO A 511 11.35 23.00 -2.16
N ASP A 512 12.06 22.63 -3.23
CA ASP A 512 13.14 23.45 -3.79
C ASP A 512 12.77 24.13 -5.12
N TRP A 513 11.58 23.84 -5.69
CA TRP A 513 11.17 24.46 -6.95
C TRP A 513 10.73 25.90 -6.72
N SER A 514 11.19 26.77 -7.60
CA SER A 514 10.74 28.15 -7.77
C SER A 514 9.57 28.23 -8.76
N LEU A 515 8.92 29.39 -8.86
CA LEU A 515 7.92 29.62 -9.91
C LEU A 515 8.52 29.42 -11.32
N GLU A 516 9.76 29.82 -11.54
CA GLU A 516 10.45 29.68 -12.83
C GLU A 516 10.63 28.20 -13.23
N ASP A 517 10.81 27.30 -12.27
CA ASP A 517 10.88 25.86 -12.56
C ASP A 517 9.54 25.35 -13.10
N TYR A 518 8.41 25.72 -12.49
CA TYR A 518 7.08 25.38 -13.00
C TYR A 518 6.80 25.95 -14.39
N LEU A 519 7.16 27.22 -14.63
CA LEU A 519 7.05 27.86 -15.95
C LEU A 519 7.93 27.13 -16.98
N GLY A 520 9.12 26.72 -16.57
CA GLY A 520 10.10 26.03 -17.40
C GLY A 520 9.61 24.71 -17.97
N TRP A 521 8.81 23.93 -17.22
CA TRP A 521 8.24 22.67 -17.70
C TRP A 521 7.17 22.91 -18.79
N LEU A 522 6.30 23.92 -18.64
CA LEU A 522 5.32 24.28 -19.67
C LEU A 522 6.01 24.79 -20.95
N ALA A 523 6.98 25.68 -20.80
CA ALA A 523 7.75 26.21 -21.92
C ALA A 523 8.49 25.10 -22.68
N LEU A 524 9.07 24.14 -21.97
CA LEU A 524 9.74 22.98 -22.57
C LEU A 524 8.75 22.12 -23.35
N ALA A 525 7.57 21.79 -22.79
CA ALA A 525 6.56 21.01 -23.48
C ALA A 525 6.10 21.69 -24.80
N LYS A 526 5.85 23.00 -24.75
CA LYS A 526 5.49 23.79 -25.94
C LYS A 526 6.63 23.91 -26.96
N ALA A 527 7.89 24.01 -26.51
CA ALA A 527 9.04 24.03 -27.40
C ALA A 527 9.20 22.69 -28.12
N THR A 528 9.14 21.59 -27.40
CA THR A 528 9.22 20.23 -27.95
C THR A 528 8.11 19.95 -28.98
N ALA A 529 6.87 20.35 -28.69
CA ALA A 529 5.76 20.19 -29.66
C ALA A 529 6.00 21.03 -30.94
N ARG A 530 6.47 22.27 -30.81
CA ARG A 530 6.80 23.12 -31.96
C ARG A 530 7.95 22.58 -32.80
N GLU A 531 8.98 22.00 -32.18
CA GLU A 531 10.08 21.33 -32.88
C GLU A 531 9.57 20.12 -33.69
N ALA A 532 8.56 19.43 -33.19
CA ALA A 532 7.86 18.34 -33.91
C ALA A 532 6.85 18.85 -34.96
N GLY A 533 6.73 20.17 -35.15
CA GLY A 533 5.83 20.77 -36.16
C GLY A 533 4.34 20.79 -35.78
N THR A 534 4.02 20.67 -34.49
CA THR A 534 2.65 20.61 -33.99
C THR A 534 2.45 21.47 -32.73
N ASP A 535 1.25 21.48 -32.18
CA ASP A 535 0.95 22.04 -30.86
C ASP A 535 0.21 21.00 -30.02
N ILE A 536 0.29 21.13 -28.70
CA ILE A 536 -0.35 20.23 -27.75
C ILE A 536 -0.98 21.02 -26.61
N HIS A 537 -2.18 20.65 -26.19
CA HIS A 537 -2.85 21.28 -25.05
C HIS A 537 -2.17 20.89 -23.72
N LEU A 538 -1.86 21.88 -22.88
CA LEU A 538 -1.29 21.65 -21.56
C LEU A 538 -2.38 21.79 -20.48
N HIS A 539 -2.80 20.67 -19.93
CA HIS A 539 -3.68 20.56 -18.76
C HIS A 539 -2.81 20.34 -17.54
N ALA A 540 -2.51 21.40 -16.78
CA ALA A 540 -1.45 21.30 -15.78
C ALA A 540 -1.77 22.01 -14.48
N TYR A 541 -1.12 21.55 -13.41
CA TYR A 541 -1.04 22.14 -12.07
C TYR A 541 -2.37 22.23 -11.32
N SER A 542 -2.49 21.40 -10.29
CA SER A 542 -3.61 21.41 -9.35
C SER A 542 -3.71 22.75 -8.60
N PRO A 543 -4.88 23.11 -8.06
CA PRO A 543 -5.02 24.27 -7.19
C PRO A 543 -4.02 24.31 -6.02
N MET A 544 -3.57 23.16 -5.53
CA MET A 544 -2.53 23.07 -4.49
C MET A 544 -1.16 23.51 -5.01
N GLU A 545 -0.78 23.09 -6.23
CA GLU A 545 0.48 23.51 -6.86
C GLU A 545 0.45 25.02 -7.16
N ILE A 546 -0.68 25.52 -7.66
CA ILE A 546 -0.86 26.97 -7.92
C ILE A 546 -0.78 27.78 -6.61
N ALA A 547 -1.45 27.34 -5.53
CA ALA A 547 -1.35 28.01 -4.24
C ALA A 547 0.08 28.03 -3.73
N HIS A 548 0.82 26.92 -3.88
CA HIS A 548 2.23 26.85 -3.54
C HIS A 548 3.08 27.84 -4.37
N MET A 549 2.86 27.92 -5.69
CA MET A 549 3.51 28.90 -6.55
C MET A 549 3.27 30.35 -6.07
N CYS A 550 2.02 30.66 -5.67
CA CYS A 550 1.71 31.97 -5.09
C CYS A 550 2.51 32.24 -3.81
N ASP A 551 2.56 31.24 -2.92
CA ASP A 551 3.21 31.38 -1.62
C ASP A 551 4.73 31.55 -1.74
N ILE A 552 5.40 30.78 -2.62
CA ILE A 552 6.87 30.86 -2.80
C ILE A 552 7.31 32.07 -3.61
N SER A 553 6.45 32.60 -4.49
CA SER A 553 6.75 33.77 -5.31
C SER A 553 6.26 35.08 -4.71
N TYR A 554 5.43 35.03 -3.67
CA TYR A 554 4.74 36.18 -3.08
C TYR A 554 3.87 36.94 -4.08
N LEU A 555 3.36 36.25 -5.12
CA LEU A 555 2.50 36.84 -6.15
C LEU A 555 1.02 36.46 -5.94
N PRO A 556 0.08 37.35 -6.29
CA PRO A 556 -1.33 37.00 -6.27
C PRO A 556 -1.66 35.96 -7.35
N PRO A 557 -2.75 35.18 -7.18
CA PRO A 557 -3.14 34.16 -8.17
C PRO A 557 -3.30 34.68 -9.59
N SER A 558 -3.82 35.91 -9.75
CA SER A 558 -3.99 36.56 -11.07
C SER A 558 -2.69 36.73 -11.84
N GLU A 559 -1.59 37.07 -11.15
CA GLU A 559 -0.28 37.22 -11.78
C GLU A 559 0.39 35.90 -12.07
N VAL A 560 0.26 34.93 -11.14
CA VAL A 560 0.73 33.55 -11.37
C VAL A 560 0.05 32.97 -12.61
N PHE A 561 -1.27 33.06 -12.73
CA PHE A 561 -1.98 32.58 -13.91
C PHE A 561 -1.63 33.31 -15.21
N ALA A 562 -1.35 34.61 -15.15
CA ALA A 562 -0.88 35.33 -16.33
C ALA A 562 0.44 34.76 -16.84
N ARG A 563 1.43 34.55 -15.96
CA ARG A 563 2.73 33.96 -16.31
C ARG A 563 2.60 32.51 -16.80
N LEU A 564 1.76 31.69 -16.14
CA LEU A 564 1.51 30.30 -16.55
C LEU A 564 0.88 30.23 -17.94
N ARG A 565 -0.09 31.10 -18.25
CA ARG A 565 -0.71 31.19 -19.57
C ARG A 565 0.32 31.60 -20.63
N ASP A 566 1.16 32.60 -20.34
CA ASP A 566 2.22 33.03 -21.24
C ASP A 566 3.25 31.93 -21.48
N ALA A 567 3.48 31.04 -20.51
CA ALA A 567 4.30 29.84 -20.64
C ALA A 567 3.60 28.69 -21.39
N GLY A 568 2.30 28.81 -21.69
CA GLY A 568 1.55 27.87 -22.51
C GLY A 568 0.51 27.01 -21.77
N LEU A 569 0.16 27.34 -20.52
CA LEU A 569 -0.92 26.67 -19.80
C LEU A 569 -2.26 26.85 -20.55
N GLY A 570 -2.96 25.75 -20.83
CA GLY A 570 -4.24 25.74 -21.54
C GLY A 570 -5.46 25.57 -20.63
N SER A 571 -5.34 24.76 -19.59
CA SER A 571 -6.39 24.52 -18.59
C SER A 571 -5.80 23.92 -17.31
N THR A 572 -6.57 23.85 -16.23
CA THR A 572 -6.14 23.34 -14.93
C THR A 572 -6.97 22.14 -14.47
N PRO A 573 -6.36 21.09 -13.89
CA PRO A 573 -7.11 20.03 -13.24
C PRO A 573 -7.76 20.54 -11.95
N GLY A 574 -9.02 20.16 -11.70
CA GLY A 574 -9.73 20.44 -10.45
C GLY A 574 -9.37 19.50 -9.31
N THR A 575 -8.21 18.85 -9.39
CA THR A 575 -7.68 17.96 -8.36
C THR A 575 -7.36 18.74 -7.08
N ALA A 576 -6.86 18.07 -6.06
CA ALA A 576 -6.69 18.62 -4.71
C ALA A 576 -8.01 19.08 -4.03
N ALA A 577 -9.17 18.86 -4.67
CA ALA A 577 -10.48 19.06 -4.04
C ALA A 577 -10.73 18.02 -2.94
N GLU A 578 -10.40 16.78 -3.18
CA GLU A 578 -10.74 15.61 -2.35
C GLU A 578 -12.23 15.64 -1.97
N VAL A 579 -12.58 15.98 -0.72
CA VAL A 579 -13.91 16.44 -0.34
C VAL A 579 -13.80 17.92 0.06
N LEU A 580 -14.62 18.79 -0.54
CA LEU A 580 -14.64 20.23 -0.24
C LEU A 580 -15.42 20.50 1.06
N HIS A 581 -14.91 19.92 2.14
CA HIS A 581 -15.37 20.12 3.51
C HIS A 581 -14.15 20.14 4.44
N ASP A 582 -13.92 21.24 5.15
CA ASP A 582 -12.69 21.45 5.91
C ASP A 582 -12.49 20.39 7.00
N GLY A 583 -13.56 19.91 7.66
CA GLY A 583 -13.47 18.84 8.65
C GLY A 583 -12.97 17.50 8.08
N VAL A 584 -13.31 17.16 6.83
CA VAL A 584 -12.72 16.00 6.13
C VAL A 584 -11.25 16.26 5.83
N ARG A 585 -10.94 17.45 5.29
CA ARG A 585 -9.58 17.84 4.88
C ARG A 585 -8.60 17.81 6.05
N GLU A 586 -9.01 18.30 7.23
CA GLU A 586 -8.21 18.22 8.46
C GLU A 586 -7.87 16.78 8.87
N ARG A 587 -8.79 15.85 8.63
CA ARG A 587 -8.58 14.42 8.92
C ARG A 587 -7.64 13.72 7.94
N ILE A 588 -7.72 14.03 6.63
CA ILE A 588 -6.99 13.30 5.59
C ILE A 588 -5.78 14.04 5.03
N SER A 589 -5.72 15.38 5.14
CA SER A 589 -4.67 16.21 4.55
C SER A 589 -4.54 17.57 5.24
N PRO A 590 -4.18 17.64 6.54
CA PRO A 590 -4.18 18.87 7.32
C PRO A 590 -3.23 19.96 6.80
N ASN A 591 -2.25 19.60 5.98
CA ASN A 591 -1.29 20.54 5.37
C ASN A 591 -1.70 20.97 3.95
N LYS A 592 -2.89 20.60 3.51
CA LYS A 592 -3.42 21.00 2.19
C LYS A 592 -4.25 22.28 2.34
N LEU A 593 -4.42 23.01 1.23
CA LEU A 593 -5.20 24.27 1.26
C LEU A 593 -6.63 24.03 1.77
N PRO A 594 -7.23 24.98 2.53
CA PRO A 594 -8.63 24.92 2.96
C PRO A 594 -9.57 25.13 1.78
N VAL A 595 -10.85 24.80 1.95
CA VAL A 595 -11.89 24.91 0.91
C VAL A 595 -11.94 26.32 0.30
N ALA A 596 -11.94 27.35 1.13
CA ALA A 596 -11.99 28.73 0.66
C ALA A 596 -10.81 29.08 -0.27
N ARG A 597 -9.61 28.62 0.03
CA ARG A 597 -8.43 28.85 -0.81
C ARG A 597 -8.49 28.05 -2.12
N TRP A 598 -9.02 26.83 -2.08
CA TRP A 598 -9.25 26.03 -3.29
C TRP A 598 -10.21 26.77 -4.24
N VAL A 599 -11.33 27.25 -3.73
CA VAL A 599 -12.33 28.03 -4.49
C VAL A 599 -11.70 29.30 -5.07
N GLU A 600 -10.97 30.08 -4.28
CA GLU A 600 -10.27 31.30 -4.73
C GLU A 600 -9.34 31.04 -5.92
N ILE A 601 -8.52 29.97 -5.85
CA ILE A 601 -7.59 29.62 -6.92
C ILE A 601 -8.35 29.22 -8.20
N VAL A 602 -9.39 28.38 -8.10
CA VAL A 602 -10.17 27.97 -9.28
C VAL A 602 -10.91 29.15 -9.89
N GLU A 603 -11.51 30.04 -9.09
CA GLU A 603 -12.12 31.28 -9.60
C GLU A 603 -11.09 32.18 -10.30
N ALA A 604 -9.88 32.30 -9.76
CA ALA A 604 -8.80 33.08 -10.38
C ALA A 604 -8.38 32.49 -11.74
N SER A 605 -8.33 31.15 -11.85
CA SER A 605 -8.12 30.45 -13.13
C SER A 605 -9.20 30.85 -14.16
N HIS A 606 -10.47 30.77 -13.78
CA HIS A 606 -11.58 31.10 -14.68
C HIS A 606 -11.58 32.58 -15.09
N ARG A 607 -11.28 33.49 -14.15
CA ARG A 607 -11.11 34.92 -14.46
C ARG A 607 -9.93 35.20 -15.41
N ALA A 608 -8.88 34.37 -15.37
CA ALA A 608 -7.76 34.44 -16.30
C ALA A 608 -8.10 33.85 -17.70
N GLY A 609 -9.33 33.37 -17.91
CA GLY A 609 -9.77 32.74 -19.15
C GLY A 609 -9.37 31.26 -19.31
N LEU A 610 -8.86 30.64 -18.24
CA LEU A 610 -8.50 29.23 -18.22
C LEU A 610 -9.66 28.40 -17.66
N ARG A 611 -10.03 27.32 -18.35
CA ARG A 611 -11.02 26.35 -17.88
C ARG A 611 -10.40 25.38 -16.88
N SER A 612 -11.25 24.75 -16.06
CA SER A 612 -10.81 23.68 -15.17
C SER A 612 -11.75 22.48 -15.22
N THR A 613 -11.26 21.33 -14.75
CA THR A 613 -12.13 20.22 -14.32
C THR A 613 -12.58 20.44 -12.86
N ALA A 614 -13.47 19.60 -12.35
CA ALA A 614 -13.74 19.48 -10.92
C ALA A 614 -13.72 17.99 -10.54
N THR A 615 -13.23 17.67 -9.34
CA THR A 615 -13.10 16.28 -8.89
C THR A 615 -13.64 16.11 -7.49
N VAL A 616 -14.08 14.90 -7.15
CA VAL A 616 -14.30 14.45 -5.78
C VAL A 616 -13.52 13.16 -5.54
N MET A 617 -12.90 12.99 -4.39
CA MET A 617 -12.39 11.69 -3.95
C MET A 617 -13.33 11.16 -2.87
N PHE A 618 -13.95 10.00 -3.11
CA PHE A 618 -15.00 9.44 -2.27
C PHE A 618 -14.78 7.97 -1.95
N GLY A 619 -15.52 7.43 -0.97
CA GLY A 619 -15.40 6.04 -0.52
C GLY A 619 -14.28 5.84 0.49
N HIS A 620 -13.98 6.84 1.35
CA HIS A 620 -12.97 6.74 2.40
C HIS A 620 -13.56 6.92 3.83
N ILE A 621 -13.54 8.12 4.40
CA ILE A 621 -14.01 8.40 5.77
C ILE A 621 -15.08 9.51 5.80
N GLU A 622 -15.45 10.01 4.66
CA GLU A 622 -16.48 11.03 4.52
C GLU A 622 -17.88 10.47 4.81
N GLU A 623 -18.75 11.34 5.28
CA GLU A 623 -20.16 11.06 5.51
C GLU A 623 -21.03 11.56 4.33
N PRO A 624 -22.24 11.00 4.11
CA PRO A 624 -23.13 11.42 3.03
C PRO A 624 -23.39 12.92 2.92
N TRP A 625 -23.54 13.61 4.06
CA TRP A 625 -23.76 15.05 4.09
C TRP A 625 -22.51 15.87 3.72
N GLU A 626 -21.31 15.34 3.97
CA GLU A 626 -20.04 15.96 3.56
C GLU A 626 -19.86 15.89 2.03
N LEU A 627 -20.36 14.83 1.38
CA LEU A 627 -20.45 14.76 -0.09
C LEU A 627 -21.50 15.72 -0.64
N ALA A 628 -22.66 15.84 0.01
CA ALA A 628 -23.68 16.81 -0.37
C ALA A 628 -23.14 18.25 -0.31
N GLU A 629 -22.37 18.59 0.71
CA GLU A 629 -21.70 19.89 0.84
C GLU A 629 -20.65 20.11 -0.27
N HIS A 630 -19.86 19.09 -0.60
CA HIS A 630 -18.94 19.14 -1.74
C HIS A 630 -19.68 19.51 -3.04
N MET A 631 -20.79 18.84 -3.32
CA MET A 631 -21.58 19.10 -4.53
C MET A 631 -22.17 20.51 -4.55
N ARG A 632 -22.60 21.03 -3.40
CA ARG A 632 -23.06 22.41 -3.26
C ARG A 632 -21.95 23.40 -3.65
N VAL A 633 -20.73 23.22 -3.10
CA VAL A 633 -19.59 24.11 -3.40
C VAL A 633 -19.24 24.09 -4.89
N VAL A 634 -19.20 22.91 -5.51
CA VAL A 634 -18.89 22.77 -6.95
C VAL A 634 -19.95 23.46 -7.81
N ARG A 635 -21.23 23.25 -7.50
CA ARG A 635 -22.34 23.90 -8.25
C ARG A 635 -22.29 25.42 -8.15
N GLU A 636 -22.23 25.95 -6.93
CA GLU A 636 -22.16 27.40 -6.70
C GLU A 636 -20.96 28.04 -7.42
N LEU A 637 -19.79 27.34 -7.45
CA LEU A 637 -18.63 27.80 -8.19
C LEU A 637 -18.90 27.83 -9.68
N GLN A 638 -19.50 26.77 -10.23
CA GLN A 638 -19.87 26.71 -11.65
C GLN A 638 -20.89 27.80 -12.06
N GLU A 639 -21.91 28.01 -11.24
CA GLU A 639 -22.91 29.05 -11.46
C GLU A 639 -22.31 30.46 -11.51
N ARG A 640 -21.34 30.74 -10.64
CA ARG A 640 -20.63 32.03 -10.62
C ARG A 640 -19.68 32.22 -11.79
N THR A 641 -19.05 31.17 -12.27
CA THR A 641 -17.89 31.29 -13.17
C THR A 641 -18.11 30.67 -14.56
N GLY A 642 -18.95 29.65 -14.67
CA GLY A 642 -19.15 28.87 -15.91
C GLY A 642 -17.85 28.19 -16.43
N GLY A 643 -16.82 28.08 -15.61
CA GLY A 643 -15.47 27.67 -16.05
C GLY A 643 -15.18 26.18 -15.95
N ILE A 644 -16.00 25.38 -15.26
CA ILE A 644 -15.79 23.93 -15.11
C ILE A 644 -16.28 23.21 -16.39
N THR A 645 -15.39 22.39 -16.99
CA THR A 645 -15.69 21.63 -18.22
C THR A 645 -16.31 20.27 -17.94
N GLU A 646 -15.87 19.61 -16.86
CA GLU A 646 -16.30 18.26 -16.49
C GLU A 646 -16.18 18.02 -14.99
N PHE A 647 -16.93 17.04 -14.50
CA PHE A 647 -16.81 16.52 -13.14
C PHE A 647 -16.29 15.09 -13.15
N VAL A 648 -15.28 14.79 -12.32
CA VAL A 648 -14.60 13.51 -12.28
C VAL A 648 -14.67 12.91 -10.86
N PRO A 649 -15.58 11.96 -10.60
CA PRO A 649 -15.58 11.21 -9.35
C PRO A 649 -14.42 10.22 -9.34
N LEU A 650 -13.63 10.24 -8.25
CA LEU A 650 -12.46 9.42 -8.03
C LEU A 650 -12.69 8.54 -6.81
N SER A 651 -13.04 7.28 -7.01
CA SER A 651 -13.13 6.34 -5.89
C SER A 651 -11.78 6.14 -5.23
N PHE A 652 -11.76 6.10 -3.89
CA PHE A 652 -10.54 5.99 -3.11
C PHE A 652 -9.88 4.61 -3.27
N ILE A 653 -8.57 4.59 -3.50
CA ILE A 653 -7.74 3.39 -3.54
C ILE A 653 -6.98 3.26 -2.23
N PRO A 654 -7.36 2.33 -1.31
CA PRO A 654 -6.83 2.30 0.05
C PRO A 654 -5.48 1.59 0.21
N PHE A 655 -5.07 0.75 -0.74
CA PHE A 655 -4.12 -0.35 -0.51
C PHE A 655 -2.71 0.08 -0.10
N GLN A 656 -2.14 1.10 -0.73
CA GLN A 656 -0.79 1.61 -0.44
C GLN A 656 -0.80 3.00 0.22
N THR A 657 -1.89 3.36 0.88
CA THR A 657 -2.06 4.67 1.51
C THR A 657 -2.01 4.57 3.05
N LEU A 658 -1.60 5.65 3.71
CA LEU A 658 -1.64 5.72 5.17
C LEU A 658 -3.07 5.61 5.69
N LEU A 659 -4.02 6.33 5.07
CA LEU A 659 -5.44 6.32 5.45
C LEU A 659 -6.02 4.91 5.41
N GLY A 660 -5.75 4.18 4.34
CA GLY A 660 -6.14 2.79 4.23
C GLY A 660 -5.51 1.89 5.31
N ARG A 661 -4.22 2.08 5.64
CA ARG A 661 -3.50 1.28 6.65
C ARG A 661 -3.95 1.56 8.08
N THR A 662 -4.27 2.81 8.41
CA THR A 662 -4.55 3.23 9.79
C THR A 662 -6.02 3.21 10.17
N HIS A 663 -6.94 3.35 9.21
CA HIS A 663 -8.38 3.45 9.47
C HIS A 663 -9.17 2.22 9.02
N GLY A 664 -8.51 1.21 8.47
CA GLY A 664 -9.18 0.02 7.97
C GLY A 664 -10.16 0.33 6.83
N VAL A 665 -9.92 1.43 6.09
CA VAL A 665 -10.76 1.79 4.93
C VAL A 665 -10.59 0.73 3.85
N GLU A 666 -11.68 0.18 3.40
CA GLU A 666 -11.75 -0.78 2.30
C GLU A 666 -12.10 -0.08 0.99
N GLU A 667 -11.79 -0.73 -0.14
CA GLU A 667 -12.23 -0.27 -1.45
C GLU A 667 -13.76 -0.27 -1.53
N ILE A 668 -14.33 0.80 -2.05
CA ILE A 668 -15.78 0.92 -2.23
C ILE A 668 -16.30 -0.19 -3.17
N SER A 669 -17.45 -0.77 -2.87
CA SER A 669 -18.04 -1.81 -3.72
C SER A 669 -18.44 -1.24 -5.09
N ARG A 670 -18.45 -2.08 -6.14
CA ARG A 670 -18.92 -1.68 -7.48
C ARG A 670 -20.33 -1.10 -7.44
N ALA A 671 -21.24 -1.73 -6.71
CA ALA A 671 -22.64 -1.26 -6.60
C ALA A 671 -22.73 0.12 -5.94
N GLU A 672 -21.97 0.32 -4.87
CA GLU A 672 -21.92 1.60 -4.16
C GLU A 672 -21.28 2.70 -5.02
N ASN A 673 -20.23 2.38 -5.77
CA ASN A 673 -19.57 3.30 -6.69
C ASN A 673 -20.54 3.76 -7.79
N LEU A 674 -21.30 2.84 -8.38
CA LEU A 674 -22.30 3.14 -9.41
C LEU A 674 -23.46 3.99 -8.85
N LYS A 675 -23.95 3.67 -7.65
CA LYS A 675 -24.97 4.49 -6.97
C LYS A 675 -24.48 5.92 -6.77
N HIS A 676 -23.28 6.12 -6.23
CA HIS A 676 -22.69 7.45 -6.05
C HIS A 676 -22.57 8.19 -7.40
N THR A 677 -22.19 7.48 -8.46
CA THR A 677 -22.11 8.05 -9.82
C THR A 677 -23.46 8.63 -10.28
N ALA A 678 -24.56 7.89 -10.07
CA ALA A 678 -25.91 8.40 -10.38
C ALA A 678 -26.24 9.64 -9.54
N VAL A 679 -25.94 9.62 -8.24
CA VAL A 679 -26.20 10.77 -7.36
C VAL A 679 -25.37 11.99 -7.79
N PHE A 680 -24.10 11.83 -8.19
CA PHE A 680 -23.30 12.92 -8.74
C PHE A 680 -23.93 13.52 -10.00
N ARG A 681 -24.43 12.70 -10.95
CA ARG A 681 -25.12 13.20 -12.14
C ARG A 681 -26.35 14.03 -11.75
N LEU A 682 -27.18 13.52 -10.85
CA LEU A 682 -28.40 14.22 -10.41
C LEU A 682 -28.08 15.50 -9.63
N ALA A 683 -27.02 15.48 -8.81
CA ALA A 683 -26.53 16.66 -8.09
C ALA A 683 -26.00 17.75 -9.00
N LEU A 684 -25.31 17.41 -10.08
CA LEU A 684 -24.80 18.38 -11.08
C LEU A 684 -25.94 18.97 -11.89
N GLY A 685 -27.03 18.23 -12.08
CA GLY A 685 -28.17 18.68 -12.90
C GLY A 685 -27.70 19.06 -14.30
N ARG A 686 -28.13 20.24 -14.75
CA ARG A 686 -27.74 20.82 -16.05
C ARG A 686 -26.56 21.79 -15.98
N THR A 687 -25.95 22.00 -14.82
CA THR A 687 -24.86 22.98 -14.62
C THR A 687 -23.52 22.51 -15.20
N ILE A 688 -23.23 21.19 -15.12
CA ILE A 688 -22.04 20.57 -15.70
C ILE A 688 -22.47 19.36 -16.53
N ALA A 689 -22.36 19.50 -17.85
CA ALA A 689 -22.86 18.50 -18.80
C ALA A 689 -22.01 17.21 -18.82
N SER A 690 -20.71 17.31 -18.57
CA SER A 690 -19.79 16.18 -18.68
C SER A 690 -19.49 15.55 -17.33
N LEU A 691 -19.83 14.27 -17.20
CA LEU A 691 -19.49 13.42 -16.06
C LEU A 691 -18.59 12.29 -16.56
N GLN A 692 -17.37 12.24 -16.04
CA GLN A 692 -16.36 11.28 -16.45
C GLN A 692 -16.32 10.07 -15.51
N ALA A 693 -16.12 8.87 -16.07
CA ALA A 693 -15.73 7.69 -15.32
C ALA A 693 -14.21 7.55 -15.26
N SER A 694 -13.66 7.44 -14.06
CA SER A 694 -12.22 7.17 -13.86
C SER A 694 -11.94 5.67 -13.91
N TRP A 695 -11.66 5.12 -15.10
CA TRP A 695 -11.40 3.69 -15.30
C TRP A 695 -10.19 3.18 -14.51
N VAL A 696 -9.18 4.01 -14.25
CA VAL A 696 -8.01 3.66 -13.41
C VAL A 696 -8.38 3.42 -11.95
N LYS A 697 -9.53 3.92 -11.50
CA LYS A 697 -10.04 3.77 -10.14
C LYS A 697 -11.04 2.63 -10.01
N MET A 698 -11.94 2.48 -10.96
CA MET A 698 -13.06 1.54 -10.88
C MET A 698 -12.95 0.33 -11.82
N GLY A 699 -11.98 0.34 -12.73
CA GLY A 699 -11.82 -0.66 -13.79
C GLY A 699 -12.68 -0.37 -15.03
N LEU A 700 -12.23 -0.84 -16.20
CA LEU A 700 -12.90 -0.57 -17.47
C LEU A 700 -14.33 -1.16 -17.54
N ASP A 701 -14.57 -2.31 -16.93
CA ASP A 701 -15.90 -2.94 -16.92
C ASP A 701 -16.90 -2.14 -16.09
N ALA A 702 -16.51 -1.64 -14.90
CA ALA A 702 -17.37 -0.78 -14.10
C ALA A 702 -17.54 0.60 -14.76
N ALA A 703 -16.49 1.14 -15.39
CA ALA A 703 -16.59 2.38 -16.19
C ALA A 703 -17.54 2.21 -17.37
N THR A 704 -17.54 1.05 -18.06
CA THR A 704 -18.51 0.75 -19.11
C THR A 704 -19.94 0.68 -18.57
N GLU A 705 -20.15 0.04 -17.43
CA GLU A 705 -21.47 -0.03 -16.78
C GLU A 705 -21.95 1.34 -16.32
N SER A 706 -21.05 2.20 -15.82
CA SER A 706 -21.40 3.56 -15.35
C SER A 706 -21.96 4.46 -16.44
N LEU A 707 -21.74 4.13 -17.72
CA LEU A 707 -22.38 4.80 -18.85
C LEU A 707 -23.93 4.72 -18.80
N ARG A 708 -24.50 3.75 -18.07
CA ARG A 708 -25.94 3.62 -17.80
C ARG A 708 -26.34 4.24 -16.47
N TRP A 709 -25.39 4.88 -15.77
CA TRP A 709 -25.56 5.52 -14.47
C TRP A 709 -25.29 7.04 -14.52
N GLY A 710 -25.44 7.63 -15.69
CA GLY A 710 -25.31 9.06 -15.90
C GLY A 710 -23.97 9.55 -16.44
N VAL A 711 -22.98 8.66 -16.64
CA VAL A 711 -21.69 9.00 -17.25
C VAL A 711 -21.81 9.16 -18.76
N ASN A 712 -21.10 10.15 -19.33
CA ASN A 712 -20.99 10.39 -20.76
C ASN A 712 -19.56 10.56 -21.28
N ASP A 713 -18.55 10.39 -20.40
CA ASP A 713 -17.13 10.52 -20.77
C ASP A 713 -16.30 9.42 -20.10
N LEU A 714 -15.39 8.78 -20.83
CA LEU A 714 -14.50 7.73 -20.33
C LEU A 714 -13.11 8.24 -19.97
N GLY A 715 -12.91 9.56 -19.98
CA GLY A 715 -11.61 10.17 -19.68
C GLY A 715 -10.59 9.96 -20.78
N GLY A 716 -9.35 9.74 -20.39
CA GLY A 716 -8.24 9.69 -21.33
C GLY A 716 -7.53 8.34 -21.38
N THR A 717 -6.66 8.19 -22.41
CA THR A 717 -5.76 7.05 -22.57
C THR A 717 -4.69 7.02 -21.49
N LEU A 718 -4.34 8.17 -20.91
CA LEU A 718 -3.37 8.43 -19.85
C LEU A 718 -1.92 8.01 -20.16
N MET A 719 -1.69 7.02 -21.01
CA MET A 719 -0.42 6.37 -21.39
C MET A 719 0.45 5.94 -20.20
N GLU A 720 0.50 6.71 -19.11
CA GLU A 720 1.19 6.40 -17.87
C GLU A 720 0.48 7.03 -16.68
N GLU A 721 -0.23 6.22 -15.90
CA GLU A 721 -0.89 6.69 -14.68
C GLU A 721 -0.13 6.17 -13.45
N SER A 722 0.67 7.04 -12.84
CA SER A 722 1.54 6.70 -11.71
C SER A 722 0.87 6.88 -10.36
N ILE A 723 -0.04 7.85 -10.22
CA ILE A 723 -0.62 8.23 -8.92
C ILE A 723 -1.51 7.11 -8.37
N SER A 724 -2.42 6.60 -9.18
CA SER A 724 -3.30 5.49 -8.78
C SER A 724 -2.54 4.17 -8.63
N ARG A 725 -1.56 3.91 -9.53
CA ARG A 725 -0.69 2.74 -9.45
C ARG A 725 0.08 2.69 -8.13
N LEU A 726 0.68 3.80 -7.70
CA LEU A 726 1.42 3.89 -6.45
C LEU A 726 0.50 3.87 -5.21
N ALA A 727 -0.78 4.23 -5.34
CA ALA A 727 -1.79 3.98 -4.31
C ALA A 727 -2.25 2.51 -4.26
N GLY A 728 -1.84 1.68 -5.22
CA GLY A 728 -2.13 0.25 -5.27
C GLY A 728 -3.27 -0.12 -6.23
N SER A 729 -3.66 0.76 -7.16
CA SER A 729 -4.60 0.40 -8.22
C SER A 729 -4.03 -0.72 -9.10
N TYR A 730 -4.91 -1.62 -9.52
CA TYR A 730 -4.60 -2.81 -10.34
C TYR A 730 -5.31 -2.78 -11.71
N HIS A 731 -5.97 -1.66 -12.05
CA HIS A 731 -6.76 -1.52 -13.29
C HIS A 731 -5.92 -1.10 -14.51
N GLY A 732 -4.59 -1.13 -14.39
CA GLY A 732 -3.68 -0.70 -15.45
C GLY A 732 -3.34 0.79 -15.37
N THR A 733 -2.46 1.22 -16.27
CA THR A 733 -1.94 2.61 -16.32
C THR A 733 -2.17 3.27 -17.67
N ARG A 734 -2.67 2.51 -18.65
CA ARG A 734 -2.92 2.92 -20.04
C ARG A 734 -4.09 2.14 -20.61
N LEU A 735 -4.89 2.80 -21.44
CA LEU A 735 -5.81 2.17 -22.41
C LEU A 735 -5.52 2.75 -23.77
N ASP A 736 -5.72 1.94 -24.81
CA ASP A 736 -5.67 2.40 -26.18
C ASP A 736 -7.03 2.98 -26.62
N PRO A 737 -7.08 3.90 -27.58
CA PRO A 737 -8.35 4.49 -28.07
C PRO A 737 -9.38 3.44 -28.48
N ASP A 738 -8.94 2.34 -29.11
CA ASP A 738 -9.84 1.26 -29.54
C ASP A 738 -10.51 0.54 -28.37
N GLU A 739 -9.87 0.44 -27.21
CA GLU A 739 -10.47 -0.13 -25.99
C GLU A 739 -11.58 0.77 -25.43
N LEU A 740 -11.38 2.09 -25.45
CA LEU A 740 -12.39 3.09 -25.03
C LEU A 740 -13.57 3.10 -26.01
N ILE A 741 -13.32 3.04 -27.31
CA ILE A 741 -14.34 2.90 -28.35
C ILE A 741 -15.15 1.62 -28.16
N ALA A 742 -14.47 0.49 -27.95
CA ALA A 742 -15.13 -0.79 -27.71
C ALA A 742 -15.97 -0.77 -26.42
N ALA A 743 -15.53 -0.08 -25.37
CA ALA A 743 -16.30 0.09 -24.13
C ALA A 743 -17.61 0.87 -24.37
N ALA A 744 -17.56 1.98 -25.11
CA ALA A 744 -18.75 2.73 -25.51
C ALA A 744 -19.70 1.87 -26.36
N HIS A 745 -19.19 1.13 -27.35
CA HIS A 745 -19.98 0.23 -28.19
C HIS A 745 -20.61 -0.92 -27.39
N ARG A 746 -19.92 -1.50 -26.39
CA ARG A 746 -20.53 -2.50 -25.47
C ARG A 746 -21.69 -1.94 -24.67
N ALA A 747 -21.67 -0.64 -24.35
CA ALA A 747 -22.78 0.03 -23.70
C ALA A 747 -23.94 0.37 -24.66
N GLY A 748 -23.79 0.09 -25.97
CA GLY A 748 -24.77 0.38 -27.01
C GLY A 748 -24.73 1.83 -27.50
N ARG A 749 -23.58 2.52 -27.37
CA ARG A 749 -23.44 3.95 -27.69
C ARG A 749 -22.30 4.22 -28.68
N GLY A 750 -22.42 5.31 -29.47
CA GLY A 750 -21.32 5.79 -30.30
C GLY A 750 -20.20 6.40 -29.44
N ALA A 751 -18.98 6.37 -29.94
CA ALA A 751 -17.82 7.00 -29.28
C ALA A 751 -17.37 8.25 -30.06
N ALA A 752 -16.76 9.22 -29.37
CA ALA A 752 -16.12 10.36 -29.99
C ALA A 752 -14.85 10.77 -29.28
N GLU A 753 -13.77 10.90 -30.05
CA GLU A 753 -12.54 11.53 -29.59
C GLU A 753 -12.78 13.04 -29.47
N ARG A 754 -12.36 13.64 -28.34
CA ARG A 754 -12.48 15.07 -28.06
C ARG A 754 -11.16 15.72 -27.70
N THR A 755 -11.10 17.04 -27.78
CA THR A 755 -10.05 17.83 -27.12
C THR A 755 -10.36 17.98 -25.62
N THR A 756 -9.40 18.51 -24.84
CA THR A 756 -9.59 18.88 -23.43
C THR A 756 -10.78 19.83 -23.22
N LEU A 757 -11.04 20.73 -24.18
CA LEU A 757 -12.11 21.71 -24.11
C LEU A 757 -13.44 21.24 -24.75
N TYR A 758 -13.59 19.92 -24.97
CA TYR A 758 -14.80 19.26 -25.49
C TYR A 758 -15.15 19.55 -26.94
N GLU A 759 -14.19 19.96 -27.77
CA GLU A 759 -14.35 19.97 -29.22
C GLU A 759 -14.19 18.55 -29.78
N ILE A 760 -15.12 18.11 -30.62
CA ILE A 760 -15.08 16.76 -31.20
C ILE A 760 -14.04 16.72 -32.31
N VAL A 761 -13.04 15.84 -32.14
CA VAL A 761 -11.98 15.59 -33.14
C VAL A 761 -12.41 14.52 -34.14
N ARG A 762 -12.99 13.41 -33.66
CA ARG A 762 -13.41 12.30 -34.51
C ARG A 762 -14.59 11.55 -33.88
N ARG A 763 -15.56 11.12 -34.73
CA ARG A 763 -16.67 10.28 -34.31
C ARG A 763 -16.44 8.82 -34.75
N HIS A 764 -16.89 7.90 -33.90
CA HIS A 764 -16.84 6.45 -34.10
C HIS A 764 -18.27 5.93 -33.88
N GLU A 765 -18.98 5.78 -34.98
CA GLU A 765 -20.40 5.38 -34.94
C GLU A 765 -20.51 3.92 -34.44
N LEU A 766 -21.63 3.63 -33.78
CA LEU A 766 -21.95 2.26 -33.39
C LEU A 766 -22.03 1.38 -34.64
N PRO A 767 -21.33 0.22 -34.70
CA PRO A 767 -21.45 -0.67 -35.85
C PRO A 767 -22.91 -1.08 -36.05
N VAL A 768 -23.42 -0.85 -37.25
CA VAL A 768 -24.76 -1.32 -37.63
C VAL A 768 -24.73 -2.82 -37.57
N ALA A 769 -25.55 -3.44 -36.70
CA ALA A 769 -25.67 -4.89 -36.64
C ALA A 769 -26.03 -5.39 -38.04
N VAL A 770 -25.12 -6.03 -38.73
CA VAL A 770 -25.41 -6.74 -39.98
C VAL A 770 -26.42 -7.81 -39.59
N ALA A 771 -27.68 -7.61 -39.95
CA ALA A 771 -28.70 -8.63 -39.77
C ALA A 771 -28.19 -9.88 -40.42
N ALA A 772 -27.88 -10.90 -39.61
CA ALA A 772 -27.54 -12.21 -40.12
C ALA A 772 -28.74 -12.69 -40.95
N SER A 773 -28.56 -12.73 -42.25
CA SER A 773 -29.50 -13.28 -43.24
C SER A 773 -29.56 -14.82 -43.11
#